data_b976d2049feb3f8dfec0327af89c8af2
#
_entry.id   b976d2049feb3f8dfec0327af89c8af2
#
_cell.length_a   1.000
_cell.length_b   1.000
_cell.length_c   1.000
_cell.angle_alpha   90.00
_cell.angle_beta   90.00
_cell.angle_gamma   90.00
#
_symmetry.space_group_name_H-M   'P 1'
#
loop_
_entity.id
_entity.type
_entity.pdbx_description
1 polymer ?
#
loop_
_entity_poly.entity_id
_entity_poly.type
_entity_poly.pdbx_seq_one_letter_code
_entity_poly.pdbx_strand_id
1 'polypeptide(L)'
;MKKQTIELLAPAGSWEALEAAVNAGADAVYMGGKAFGARQYASNFDREEMQKAVYFAHMHRVRLYITVNTLVDDSELGELADYLLFLSNVGIDGIIVQDLGVIRLARQIVPDLPLHASTQMTVTNSEGVKLAAEAGMERVVLARELSLEEINTICHGTDTEIEVFIHGALCVCYSGQCLMSSLIGGRSGNRGRCAQPCRLPYKLVNEAGEDLLSGKDAGQYLLSPKDLNTLDILPQLIEAGVTSYKIEGRMKRPEYVAVVVDAYRRAIDSYLGGDYQVTEEDFANIEQIFNRDFTNAYLLERPGREMMSDRRPNNRGVLVGRVVKLDKAANKATLKLDKELHLDDGLEFWVSVGGRVGTTVTSLLQNGQEVAVAAAGSQVTIDVPHGIKMNDRVFRTFDNRLMTYAAQFFGEKAKRRIPVSALVTARAGNPMTVLLTDDEGNTGYGETQFIVEAARKHALNEETVRKQVDRLGTTEYELSDLVLECDETVMVPMSEINEARRLAVEALDTARLEAFAPMRVQRHKVPRDLVPAEKISRSKHALLTVHADTVAKAQAALAGGADYIIFGGDIFSSRQLPRQSYAEVAGLAQNYGKKWAIATPRIVKEGQLPYFAELFAYWQQLKPDAVYISNNGLWQLAQQYSGLSLWADMSLNIYNDQNLEFWREQGAVGATLSAELTMAQVEHLAAVSPVPVECMVQGRIEMMVSEYCVGGSFLGDLHQGACKFNCREQLFLSDRKDAKFPIVTDQNCRMHILNAHDLSMLTNIKHMESIGVGRLRLDARNYTNEETASLVTLYKEVLRGDREVAENLPHTTRGHYFRGVL
;
A
#
# COMPACT_ATOMS: atom_id res chain seq x y z
N MET A 1 -14.32 -15.62 24.76
CA MET A 1 -13.29 -14.99 23.90
C MET A 1 -13.45 -15.62 22.52
N LYS A 2 -13.76 -14.84 21.46
CA LYS A 2 -13.66 -15.33 20.07
C LYS A 2 -12.20 -15.80 19.89
N LYS A 3 -11.98 -16.97 19.30
CA LYS A 3 -10.63 -17.44 18.98
C LYS A 3 -10.05 -16.42 18.00
N GLN A 4 -9.01 -15.71 18.40
CA GLN A 4 -8.39 -14.68 17.57
C GLN A 4 -7.85 -15.35 16.30
N THR A 5 -8.36 -14.96 15.15
CA THR A 5 -7.88 -15.44 13.87
C THR A 5 -6.60 -14.66 13.54
N ILE A 6 -5.49 -15.35 13.35
CA ILE A 6 -4.23 -14.77 12.90
C ILE A 6 -4.04 -15.15 11.44
N GLU A 7 -3.99 -14.16 10.56
CA GLU A 7 -3.79 -14.36 9.11
C GLU A 7 -2.45 -13.74 8.69
N LEU A 8 -1.55 -14.54 8.17
CA LEU A 8 -0.32 -14.06 7.52
C LEU A 8 -0.60 -13.79 6.04
N LEU A 9 -0.59 -12.53 5.65
CA LEU A 9 -0.91 -12.07 4.29
C LEU A 9 0.34 -11.75 3.49
N ALA A 10 0.65 -12.60 2.51
CA ALA A 10 1.84 -12.52 1.67
C ALA A 10 1.60 -11.82 0.33
N PRO A 11 2.63 -11.15 -0.25
CA PRO A 11 2.53 -10.55 -1.57
C PRO A 11 2.85 -11.55 -2.69
N ALA A 12 2.15 -11.47 -3.83
CA ALA A 12 2.58 -12.13 -5.06
C ALA A 12 2.51 -11.15 -6.25
N GLY A 13 3.63 -11.02 -6.97
CA GLY A 13 3.74 -10.23 -8.20
C GLY A 13 4.00 -11.07 -9.45
N SER A 14 4.23 -12.38 -9.28
CA SER A 14 4.40 -13.38 -10.33
C SER A 14 3.89 -14.74 -9.84
N TRP A 15 3.82 -15.71 -10.75
CA TRP A 15 3.41 -17.07 -10.43
C TRP A 15 4.36 -17.72 -9.41
N GLU A 16 5.66 -17.62 -9.60
CA GLU A 16 6.67 -18.18 -8.69
C GLU A 16 6.59 -17.53 -7.29
N ALA A 17 6.21 -16.24 -7.22
CA ALA A 17 6.00 -15.57 -5.95
C ALA A 17 4.72 -16.06 -5.24
N LEU A 18 3.68 -16.44 -5.98
CA LEU A 18 2.48 -17.10 -5.44
C LEU A 18 2.84 -18.48 -4.88
N GLU A 19 3.55 -19.32 -5.64
CA GLU A 19 4.04 -20.61 -5.16
C GLU A 19 4.88 -20.46 -3.90
N ALA A 20 5.83 -19.50 -3.90
CA ALA A 20 6.68 -19.21 -2.75
C ALA A 20 5.86 -18.82 -1.51
N ALA A 21 4.85 -17.97 -1.65
CA ALA A 21 3.99 -17.55 -0.54
C ALA A 21 3.19 -18.72 0.05
N VAL A 22 2.55 -19.50 -0.82
CA VAL A 22 1.72 -20.66 -0.41
C VAL A 22 2.58 -21.71 0.28
N ASN A 23 3.71 -22.08 -0.34
CA ASN A 23 4.59 -23.14 0.20
C ASN A 23 5.33 -22.73 1.47
N ALA A 24 5.59 -21.41 1.66
CA ALA A 24 6.18 -20.87 2.88
C ALA A 24 5.16 -20.68 4.03
N GLY A 25 3.89 -21.01 3.81
CA GLY A 25 2.87 -21.07 4.86
C GLY A 25 2.08 -19.78 5.06
N ALA A 26 1.87 -18.98 4.02
CA ALA A 26 0.91 -17.88 4.07
C ALA A 26 -0.53 -18.41 4.23
N ASP A 27 -1.35 -17.72 5.03
CA ASP A 27 -2.79 -18.00 5.18
C ASP A 27 -3.60 -17.33 4.06
N ALA A 28 -3.06 -16.22 3.53
CA ALA A 28 -3.64 -15.50 2.41
C ALA A 28 -2.55 -14.86 1.53
N VAL A 29 -2.87 -14.65 0.25
CA VAL A 29 -1.99 -13.97 -0.70
C VAL A 29 -2.74 -12.81 -1.34
N TYR A 30 -2.07 -11.66 -1.47
CA TYR A 30 -2.61 -10.55 -2.26
C TYR A 30 -1.77 -10.32 -3.52
N MET A 31 -2.47 -10.13 -4.63
CA MET A 31 -1.87 -9.94 -5.95
C MET A 31 -2.60 -8.85 -6.74
N GLY A 32 -2.11 -8.50 -7.91
CA GLY A 32 -2.73 -7.52 -8.80
C GLY A 32 -3.03 -8.12 -10.16
N GLY A 33 -4.16 -7.70 -10.72
CA GLY A 33 -4.42 -7.85 -12.14
C GLY A 33 -3.67 -6.80 -12.97
N LYS A 34 -3.69 -6.95 -14.31
CA LYS A 34 -3.08 -6.00 -15.25
C LYS A 34 -3.72 -4.61 -15.24
N ALA A 35 -4.93 -4.46 -14.65
CA ALA A 35 -5.65 -3.19 -14.51
C ALA A 35 -5.99 -2.89 -13.04
N PHE A 36 -6.27 -1.63 -12.72
CA PHE A 36 -6.81 -1.11 -11.45
C PHE A 36 -6.00 -1.36 -10.17
N GLY A 37 -4.78 -1.89 -10.26
CA GLY A 37 -3.92 -2.17 -9.11
C GLY A 37 -2.77 -1.19 -8.95
N ALA A 38 -2.46 -0.78 -7.72
CA ALA A 38 -1.18 -0.15 -7.40
C ALA A 38 -0.04 -1.14 -7.72
N ARG A 39 1.13 -0.64 -8.14
CA ARG A 39 2.25 -1.47 -8.65
C ARG A 39 2.03 -2.00 -10.07
N GLN A 40 1.59 -1.14 -10.99
CA GLN A 40 1.39 -1.50 -12.40
C GLN A 40 2.65 -2.03 -13.11
N TYR A 41 3.84 -1.79 -12.55
CA TYR A 41 5.14 -2.29 -13.06
C TYR A 41 5.53 -3.68 -12.55
N ALA A 42 4.75 -4.33 -11.68
CA ALA A 42 4.87 -5.76 -11.42
C ALA A 42 4.40 -6.56 -12.64
N SER A 43 4.77 -7.85 -12.74
CA SER A 43 4.32 -8.72 -13.84
C SER A 43 2.80 -8.79 -13.89
N ASN A 44 2.14 -8.82 -12.71
CA ASN A 44 0.71 -8.93 -12.52
C ASN A 44 0.09 -10.10 -13.31
N PHE A 45 -1.14 -10.44 -12.99
CA PHE A 45 -1.82 -11.62 -13.53
C PHE A 45 -2.89 -11.19 -14.54
N ASP A 46 -2.97 -11.90 -15.67
CA ASP A 46 -4.11 -11.78 -16.56
C ASP A 46 -5.29 -12.64 -16.07
N ARG A 47 -6.40 -12.61 -16.82
CA ARG A 47 -7.62 -13.31 -16.40
C ARG A 47 -7.45 -14.82 -16.33
N GLU A 48 -6.71 -15.42 -17.25
CA GLU A 48 -6.47 -16.87 -17.29
C GLU A 48 -5.52 -17.29 -16.16
N GLU A 49 -4.43 -16.55 -15.98
CA GLU A 49 -3.49 -16.75 -14.87
C GLU A 49 -4.19 -16.60 -13.52
N MET A 50 -5.13 -15.66 -13.40
CA MET A 50 -5.89 -15.43 -12.16
C MET A 50 -6.83 -16.60 -11.83
N GLN A 51 -7.48 -17.21 -12.83
CA GLN A 51 -8.29 -18.43 -12.62
C GLN A 51 -7.43 -19.58 -12.10
N LYS A 52 -6.25 -19.76 -12.69
CA LYS A 52 -5.28 -20.78 -12.25
C LYS A 52 -4.77 -20.48 -10.81
N ALA A 53 -4.54 -19.20 -10.50
CA ALA A 53 -4.07 -18.77 -9.19
C ALA A 53 -5.14 -19.03 -8.09
N VAL A 54 -6.41 -18.76 -8.38
CA VAL A 54 -7.52 -19.08 -7.45
C VAL A 54 -7.61 -20.59 -7.20
N TYR A 55 -7.59 -21.39 -8.26
CA TYR A 55 -7.58 -22.85 -8.13
C TYR A 55 -6.42 -23.34 -7.26
N PHE A 56 -5.19 -22.90 -7.58
CA PHE A 56 -3.98 -23.30 -6.86
C PHE A 56 -4.04 -22.88 -5.37
N ALA A 57 -4.39 -21.62 -5.08
CA ALA A 57 -4.47 -21.12 -3.72
C ALA A 57 -5.53 -21.88 -2.90
N HIS A 58 -6.73 -22.07 -3.46
CA HIS A 58 -7.82 -22.76 -2.78
C HIS A 58 -7.53 -24.26 -2.56
N MET A 59 -6.86 -24.92 -3.50
CA MET A 59 -6.37 -26.29 -3.29
C MET A 59 -5.45 -26.40 -2.08
N HIS A 60 -4.67 -25.35 -1.78
CA HIS A 60 -3.76 -25.28 -0.63
C HIS A 60 -4.36 -24.55 0.59
N ARG A 61 -5.68 -24.29 0.61
CA ARG A 61 -6.36 -23.59 1.71
C ARG A 61 -5.88 -22.18 1.98
N VAL A 62 -5.38 -21.50 0.94
CA VAL A 62 -4.90 -20.12 1.00
C VAL A 62 -5.91 -19.18 0.34
N ARG A 63 -6.31 -18.13 1.03
CA ARG A 63 -7.20 -17.10 0.50
C ARG A 63 -6.47 -16.21 -0.51
N LEU A 64 -7.21 -15.72 -1.50
CA LEU A 64 -6.65 -14.88 -2.54
C LEU A 64 -7.36 -13.53 -2.63
N TYR A 65 -6.63 -12.45 -2.38
CA TYR A 65 -7.15 -11.08 -2.45
C TYR A 65 -6.57 -10.32 -3.65
N ILE A 66 -7.44 -9.62 -4.38
CA ILE A 66 -7.02 -8.85 -5.55
C ILE A 66 -7.01 -7.36 -5.24
N THR A 67 -5.90 -6.68 -5.61
CA THR A 67 -5.82 -5.23 -5.46
C THR A 67 -6.57 -4.51 -6.58
N VAL A 68 -7.59 -3.73 -6.20
CA VAL A 68 -8.33 -2.76 -7.02
C VAL A 68 -8.18 -1.41 -6.32
N ASN A 69 -6.94 -1.04 -6.02
CA ASN A 69 -6.61 0.02 -5.08
C ASN A 69 -5.97 1.24 -5.74
N THR A 70 -6.45 1.61 -6.90
CA THR A 70 -6.16 2.88 -7.57
C THR A 70 -7.41 3.76 -7.60
N LEU A 71 -7.22 5.08 -7.77
CA LEU A 71 -8.30 5.96 -8.18
C LEU A 71 -8.68 5.63 -9.62
N VAL A 72 -9.96 5.68 -9.94
CA VAL A 72 -10.53 5.28 -11.23
C VAL A 72 -11.19 6.47 -11.90
N ASP A 73 -10.95 6.66 -13.18
CA ASP A 73 -11.59 7.69 -14.00
C ASP A 73 -12.99 7.25 -14.46
N ASP A 74 -13.89 8.20 -14.69
CA ASP A 74 -15.25 7.88 -15.15
C ASP A 74 -15.28 7.06 -16.44
N SER A 75 -14.33 7.30 -17.35
CA SER A 75 -14.18 6.53 -18.59
C SER A 75 -13.78 5.06 -18.37
N GLU A 76 -13.24 4.73 -17.21
CA GLU A 76 -12.78 3.38 -16.83
C GLU A 76 -13.86 2.58 -16.06
N LEU A 77 -14.93 3.24 -15.59
CA LEU A 77 -15.95 2.59 -14.73
C LEU A 77 -16.64 1.40 -15.40
N GLY A 78 -16.86 1.45 -16.72
CA GLY A 78 -17.44 0.32 -17.47
C GLY A 78 -16.52 -0.91 -17.47
N GLU A 79 -15.23 -0.72 -17.73
CA GLU A 79 -14.23 -1.80 -17.69
C GLU A 79 -14.05 -2.34 -16.25
N LEU A 80 -14.07 -1.44 -15.26
CA LEU A 80 -14.04 -1.83 -13.86
C LEU A 80 -15.23 -2.69 -13.46
N ALA A 81 -16.43 -2.34 -13.91
CA ALA A 81 -17.65 -3.12 -13.62
C ALA A 81 -17.56 -4.55 -14.17
N ASP A 82 -17.09 -4.71 -15.41
CA ASP A 82 -16.82 -6.01 -16.02
C ASP A 82 -15.71 -6.79 -15.27
N TYR A 83 -14.71 -6.07 -14.79
CA TYR A 83 -13.64 -6.67 -14.01
C TYR A 83 -14.11 -7.16 -12.64
N LEU A 84 -14.92 -6.39 -11.93
CA LEU A 84 -15.50 -6.78 -10.63
C LEU A 84 -16.40 -8.03 -10.79
N LEU A 85 -17.20 -8.11 -11.84
CA LEU A 85 -17.96 -9.30 -12.16
C LEU A 85 -17.07 -10.52 -12.40
N PHE A 86 -16.03 -10.35 -13.20
CA PHE A 86 -15.06 -11.41 -13.45
C PHE A 86 -14.44 -11.91 -12.14
N LEU A 87 -13.95 -10.99 -11.28
CA LEU A 87 -13.34 -11.33 -9.99
C LEU A 87 -14.31 -12.11 -9.08
N SER A 88 -15.56 -11.68 -8.99
CA SER A 88 -16.59 -12.39 -8.22
C SER A 88 -16.86 -13.78 -8.79
N ASN A 89 -16.98 -13.91 -10.11
CA ASN A 89 -17.29 -15.18 -10.76
C ASN A 89 -16.16 -16.20 -10.70
N VAL A 90 -14.91 -15.76 -10.70
CA VAL A 90 -13.74 -16.64 -10.57
C VAL A 90 -13.54 -17.13 -9.13
N GLY A 91 -14.21 -16.51 -8.15
CA GLY A 91 -14.24 -16.96 -6.76
C GLY A 91 -13.10 -16.46 -5.89
N ILE A 92 -12.54 -15.25 -6.17
CA ILE A 92 -11.55 -14.64 -5.25
C ILE A 92 -12.16 -14.36 -3.87
N ASP A 93 -11.35 -14.32 -2.82
CA ASP A 93 -11.82 -14.17 -1.44
C ASP A 93 -12.08 -12.72 -1.02
N GLY A 94 -11.62 -11.75 -1.81
CA GLY A 94 -11.88 -10.34 -1.57
C GLY A 94 -11.07 -9.40 -2.46
N ILE A 95 -11.42 -8.12 -2.43
CA ILE A 95 -10.67 -7.06 -3.12
C ILE A 95 -10.20 -6.01 -2.14
N ILE A 96 -8.99 -5.49 -2.38
CA ILE A 96 -8.40 -4.39 -1.60
C ILE A 96 -8.63 -3.11 -2.40
N VAL A 97 -9.38 -2.15 -1.84
CA VAL A 97 -9.87 -0.95 -2.53
C VAL A 97 -9.48 0.34 -1.83
N GLN A 98 -9.31 1.41 -2.61
CA GLN A 98 -9.01 2.76 -2.13
C GLN A 98 -10.14 3.73 -2.43
N ASP A 99 -10.66 3.71 -3.64
CA ASP A 99 -11.63 4.66 -4.18
C ASP A 99 -13.05 4.35 -3.66
N LEU A 100 -13.65 5.31 -2.98
CA LEU A 100 -15.01 5.16 -2.42
C LEU A 100 -16.07 4.99 -3.52
N GLY A 101 -15.84 5.52 -4.71
CA GLY A 101 -16.69 5.27 -5.88
C GLY A 101 -16.61 3.81 -6.33
N VAL A 102 -15.41 3.21 -6.30
CA VAL A 102 -15.23 1.77 -6.57
C VAL A 102 -15.95 0.91 -5.54
N ILE A 103 -15.91 1.30 -4.27
CA ILE A 103 -16.62 0.60 -3.18
C ILE A 103 -18.12 0.63 -3.43
N ARG A 104 -18.67 1.82 -3.72
CA ARG A 104 -20.09 1.99 -4.05
C ARG A 104 -20.50 1.11 -5.25
N LEU A 105 -19.70 1.15 -6.31
CA LEU A 105 -19.95 0.33 -7.52
C LEU A 105 -19.88 -1.17 -7.22
N ALA A 106 -18.88 -1.63 -6.46
CA ALA A 106 -18.75 -3.04 -6.07
C ALA A 106 -19.95 -3.53 -5.27
N ARG A 107 -20.46 -2.72 -4.32
CA ARG A 107 -21.68 -3.08 -3.55
C ARG A 107 -22.92 -3.20 -4.42
N GLN A 108 -23.00 -2.46 -5.51
CA GLN A 108 -24.13 -2.57 -6.45
C GLN A 108 -24.00 -3.79 -7.37
N ILE A 109 -22.81 -4.11 -7.85
CA ILE A 109 -22.59 -5.14 -8.87
C ILE A 109 -22.32 -6.51 -8.24
N VAL A 110 -21.49 -6.56 -7.18
CA VAL A 110 -20.99 -7.77 -6.53
C VAL A 110 -21.10 -7.66 -4.99
N PRO A 111 -22.32 -7.49 -4.45
CA PRO A 111 -22.53 -7.20 -3.02
C PRO A 111 -21.95 -8.27 -2.08
N ASP A 112 -21.81 -9.50 -2.54
CA ASP A 112 -21.28 -10.63 -1.75
C ASP A 112 -19.75 -10.71 -1.78
N LEU A 113 -19.05 -9.85 -2.57
CA LEU A 113 -17.60 -9.83 -2.63
C LEU A 113 -17.04 -9.06 -1.43
N PRO A 114 -16.21 -9.68 -0.56
CA PRO A 114 -15.56 -8.99 0.55
C PRO A 114 -14.69 -7.81 0.10
N LEU A 115 -14.84 -6.66 0.77
CA LEU A 115 -14.08 -5.46 0.51
C LEU A 115 -13.13 -5.16 1.68
N HIS A 116 -11.87 -4.95 1.37
CA HIS A 116 -10.84 -4.55 2.33
C HIS A 116 -10.37 -3.13 2.03
N ALA A 117 -10.46 -2.23 3.01
CA ALA A 117 -9.98 -0.87 2.89
C ALA A 117 -8.44 -0.88 2.73
N SER A 118 -7.94 -0.33 1.62
CA SER A 118 -6.51 -0.16 1.42
C SER A 118 -5.91 0.83 2.42
N THR A 119 -4.64 0.68 2.79
CA THR A 119 -3.90 1.71 3.53
C THR A 119 -3.89 3.08 2.84
N GLN A 120 -4.15 3.12 1.52
CA GLN A 120 -4.29 4.34 0.74
C GLN A 120 -5.59 5.12 1.04
N MET A 121 -6.55 4.54 1.76
CA MET A 121 -7.69 5.27 2.31
C MET A 121 -7.30 6.15 3.51
N THR A 122 -6.09 6.04 4.02
CA THR A 122 -5.55 6.87 5.11
C THR A 122 -6.39 6.77 6.39
N VAL A 123 -6.75 5.55 6.79
CA VAL A 123 -7.48 5.32 8.04
C VAL A 123 -6.52 5.38 9.21
N THR A 124 -6.72 6.37 10.09
CA THR A 124 -5.80 6.73 11.18
C THR A 124 -6.44 6.72 12.57
N ASN A 125 -7.72 6.34 12.67
CA ASN A 125 -8.48 6.34 13.92
C ASN A 125 -9.72 5.43 13.84
N SER A 126 -10.33 5.16 14.99
CA SER A 126 -11.49 4.28 15.15
C SER A 126 -12.74 4.78 14.41
N GLU A 127 -12.96 6.09 14.33
CA GLU A 127 -14.10 6.66 13.59
C GLU A 127 -13.94 6.43 12.07
N GLY A 128 -12.69 6.44 11.56
CA GLY A 128 -12.40 6.06 10.17
C GLY A 128 -12.67 4.58 9.88
N VAL A 129 -12.43 3.71 10.87
CA VAL A 129 -12.80 2.28 10.77
C VAL A 129 -14.32 2.13 10.72
N LYS A 130 -15.08 2.87 11.55
CA LYS A 130 -16.54 2.85 11.51
C LYS A 130 -17.09 3.29 10.14
N LEU A 131 -16.58 4.39 9.56
CA LEU A 131 -16.99 4.82 8.22
C LEU A 131 -16.75 3.72 7.20
N ALA A 132 -15.59 3.07 7.24
CA ALA A 132 -15.27 1.97 6.34
C ALA A 132 -16.22 0.78 6.51
N ALA A 133 -16.54 0.40 7.75
CA ALA A 133 -17.49 -0.66 8.07
C ALA A 133 -18.92 -0.33 7.56
N GLU A 134 -19.39 0.91 7.77
CA GLU A 134 -20.69 1.37 7.27
C GLU A 134 -20.74 1.43 5.73
N ALA A 135 -19.61 1.69 5.07
CA ALA A 135 -19.47 1.55 3.62
C ALA A 135 -19.44 0.07 3.16
N GLY A 136 -19.54 -0.88 4.11
CA GLY A 136 -19.59 -2.31 3.84
C GLY A 136 -18.23 -3.00 3.74
N MET A 137 -17.17 -2.42 4.26
CA MET A 137 -15.86 -3.08 4.30
C MET A 137 -15.76 -4.03 5.50
N GLU A 138 -15.24 -5.21 5.26
CA GLU A 138 -15.08 -6.25 6.27
C GLU A 138 -13.74 -6.14 7.00
N ARG A 139 -12.74 -5.53 6.34
CA ARG A 139 -11.38 -5.35 6.85
C ARG A 139 -10.84 -3.97 6.55
N VAL A 140 -10.04 -3.43 7.48
CA VAL A 140 -9.37 -2.14 7.30
C VAL A 140 -7.86 -2.29 7.47
N VAL A 141 -7.09 -1.88 6.44
CA VAL A 141 -5.64 -1.75 6.52
C VAL A 141 -5.30 -0.38 7.10
N LEU A 142 -4.84 -0.34 8.32
CA LEU A 142 -4.49 0.91 9.01
C LEU A 142 -3.30 1.63 8.35
N ALA A 143 -3.24 2.94 8.55
CA ALA A 143 -2.08 3.73 8.19
C ALA A 143 -0.82 3.27 8.97
N ARG A 144 0.35 3.31 8.33
CA ARG A 144 1.61 2.80 8.88
C ARG A 144 2.30 3.74 9.88
N GLU A 145 1.68 4.87 10.11
CA GLU A 145 2.15 5.94 10.99
C GLU A 145 1.53 5.87 12.39
N LEU A 146 0.74 4.82 12.68
CA LEU A 146 0.12 4.60 13.98
C LEU A 146 1.08 3.92 14.96
N SER A 147 0.95 4.27 16.24
CA SER A 147 1.62 3.59 17.35
C SER A 147 0.90 2.29 17.73
N LEU A 148 1.61 1.41 18.43
CA LEU A 148 1.03 0.17 18.97
C LEU A 148 -0.15 0.46 19.92
N GLU A 149 -0.08 1.53 20.71
CA GLU A 149 -1.15 1.96 21.59
C GLU A 149 -2.40 2.39 20.81
N GLU A 150 -2.23 3.17 19.73
CA GLU A 150 -3.32 3.57 18.84
C GLU A 150 -3.96 2.34 18.17
N ILE A 151 -3.13 1.41 17.66
CA ILE A 151 -3.61 0.15 17.06
C ILE A 151 -4.41 -0.67 18.08
N ASN A 152 -3.88 -0.83 19.30
CA ASN A 152 -4.57 -1.55 20.37
C ASN A 152 -5.94 -0.91 20.69
N THR A 153 -6.00 0.41 20.80
CA THR A 153 -7.26 1.14 21.06
C THR A 153 -8.27 0.90 19.93
N ILE A 154 -7.84 0.99 18.68
CA ILE A 154 -8.69 0.77 17.52
C ILE A 154 -9.20 -0.68 17.47
N CYS A 155 -8.32 -1.68 17.63
CA CYS A 155 -8.70 -3.09 17.59
C CYS A 155 -9.73 -3.46 18.65
N HIS A 156 -9.61 -2.93 19.85
CA HIS A 156 -10.56 -3.18 20.94
C HIS A 156 -11.85 -2.37 20.82
N GLY A 157 -11.87 -1.33 20.00
CA GLY A 157 -13.02 -0.45 19.75
C GLY A 157 -13.91 -0.86 18.58
N THR A 158 -13.60 -1.97 17.86
CA THR A 158 -14.34 -2.40 16.67
C THR A 158 -14.45 -3.92 16.55
N ASP A 159 -15.52 -4.38 15.88
CA ASP A 159 -15.66 -5.78 15.42
C ASP A 159 -15.08 -5.99 13.99
N THR A 160 -14.72 -4.92 13.30
CA THR A 160 -14.12 -4.96 11.95
C THR A 160 -12.73 -5.56 12.01
N GLU A 161 -12.37 -6.40 11.05
CA GLU A 161 -11.02 -6.97 10.97
C GLU A 161 -9.98 -5.87 10.73
N ILE A 162 -8.91 -5.89 11.50
CA ILE A 162 -7.82 -4.93 11.40
C ILE A 162 -6.57 -5.61 10.82
N GLU A 163 -6.05 -5.00 9.76
CA GLU A 163 -4.83 -5.42 9.07
C GLU A 163 -3.74 -4.36 9.26
N VAL A 164 -2.52 -4.80 9.55
CA VAL A 164 -1.34 -3.92 9.65
C VAL A 164 -0.18 -4.47 8.81
N PHE A 165 0.66 -3.58 8.29
CA PHE A 165 1.92 -4.00 7.70
C PHE A 165 2.91 -4.40 8.80
N ILE A 166 3.59 -5.54 8.57
CA ILE A 166 4.60 -6.08 9.49
C ILE A 166 6.00 -6.11 8.89
N HIS A 167 6.13 -6.08 7.56
CA HIS A 167 7.44 -6.16 6.92
C HIS A 167 7.46 -5.44 5.58
N GLY A 168 8.65 -4.92 5.22
CA GLY A 168 8.98 -4.42 3.88
C GLY A 168 8.92 -2.91 3.74
N ALA A 169 8.78 -2.43 2.50
CA ALA A 169 8.99 -1.02 2.16
C ALA A 169 7.97 -0.08 2.80
N LEU A 170 8.48 0.99 3.43
CA LEU A 170 7.68 2.09 3.96
C LEU A 170 7.55 3.24 2.94
N CYS A 171 6.44 3.96 3.03
CA CYS A 171 6.22 5.26 2.42
C CYS A 171 6.56 6.36 3.45
N VAL A 172 7.21 7.44 3.02
CA VAL A 172 7.49 8.58 3.91
C VAL A 172 6.26 9.49 4.08
N CYS A 173 5.37 9.49 3.09
CA CYS A 173 4.08 10.16 3.11
C CYS A 173 3.00 9.21 3.60
N TYR A 174 1.96 9.71 4.24
CA TYR A 174 0.73 8.95 4.42
C TYR A 174 0.24 8.40 3.09
N SER A 175 0.00 7.09 3.04
CA SER A 175 -0.41 6.42 1.81
C SER A 175 -1.77 6.95 1.34
N GLY A 176 -1.89 7.25 0.03
CA GLY A 176 -3.08 7.89 -0.55
C GLY A 176 -3.02 9.42 -0.58
N GLN A 177 -2.11 10.05 0.17
CA GLN A 177 -1.99 11.52 0.27
C GLN A 177 -0.82 12.13 -0.52
N CYS A 178 -0.09 11.31 -1.30
CA CYS A 178 1.12 11.77 -1.99
C CYS A 178 0.85 12.15 -3.44
N LEU A 179 1.08 13.42 -3.79
CA LEU A 179 1.02 13.97 -5.15
C LEU A 179 2.43 14.26 -5.73
N MET A 180 3.51 13.96 -4.99
CA MET A 180 4.87 14.34 -5.39
C MET A 180 5.28 13.72 -6.73
N SER A 181 4.95 12.45 -6.94
CA SER A 181 5.30 11.74 -8.17
C SER A 181 4.52 12.26 -9.38
N SER A 182 3.26 12.61 -9.22
CA SER A 182 2.43 13.15 -10.30
C SER A 182 2.82 14.59 -10.66
N LEU A 183 3.05 15.45 -9.67
CA LEU A 183 3.39 16.86 -9.91
C LEU A 183 4.79 17.03 -10.53
N ILE A 184 5.78 16.26 -10.11
CA ILE A 184 7.13 16.29 -10.68
C ILE A 184 7.20 15.61 -12.05
N GLY A 185 6.60 14.41 -12.20
CA GLY A 185 6.81 13.53 -13.35
C GLY A 185 5.56 13.08 -14.10
N GLY A 186 4.36 13.52 -13.73
CA GLY A 186 3.09 13.09 -14.36
C GLY A 186 2.65 11.67 -14.02
N ARG A 187 3.36 10.96 -13.11
CA ARG A 187 3.10 9.56 -12.74
C ARG A 187 2.41 9.51 -11.38
N SER A 188 1.09 9.31 -11.37
CA SER A 188 0.34 9.29 -10.12
C SER A 188 0.61 8.05 -9.27
N GLY A 189 0.93 8.26 -7.98
CA GLY A 189 1.01 7.21 -6.97
C GLY A 189 -0.36 6.61 -6.67
N ASN A 190 -1.41 7.42 -6.69
CA ASN A 190 -2.79 7.02 -6.45
C ASN A 190 -3.40 6.27 -7.65
N ARG A 191 -2.74 6.32 -8.82
CA ARG A 191 -3.08 5.53 -10.00
C ARG A 191 -2.07 4.39 -10.27
N GLY A 192 -1.29 4.02 -9.24
CA GLY A 192 -0.40 2.85 -9.29
C GLY A 192 0.94 3.06 -10.00
N ARG A 193 1.28 4.29 -10.42
CA ARG A 193 2.47 4.58 -11.25
C ARG A 193 3.55 5.39 -10.54
N CYS A 194 3.62 5.34 -9.21
CA CYS A 194 4.59 6.09 -8.43
C CYS A 194 6.04 5.87 -8.91
N ALA A 195 6.74 6.97 -9.23
CA ALA A 195 8.15 6.96 -9.62
C ALA A 195 9.12 6.97 -8.43
N GLN A 196 8.61 6.96 -7.19
CA GLN A 196 9.37 7.01 -5.95
C GLN A 196 10.32 8.22 -5.84
N PRO A 197 9.87 9.47 -6.08
CA PRO A 197 10.73 10.64 -5.97
C PRO A 197 11.34 10.81 -4.57
N CYS A 198 10.68 10.34 -3.51
CA CYS A 198 11.22 10.32 -2.15
C CYS A 198 12.51 9.48 -2.00
N ARG A 199 12.83 8.60 -2.97
CA ARG A 199 14.07 7.80 -3.02
C ARG A 199 15.19 8.45 -3.83
N LEU A 200 14.99 9.70 -4.30
CA LEU A 200 16.01 10.49 -5.01
C LEU A 200 16.82 11.34 -4.04
N PRO A 201 18.03 11.82 -4.46
CA PRO A 201 18.83 12.71 -3.65
C PRO A 201 18.26 14.12 -3.60
N TYR A 202 18.27 14.72 -2.42
CA TYR A 202 17.89 16.10 -2.14
C TYR A 202 18.94 16.78 -1.25
N LYS A 203 19.03 18.11 -1.39
CA LYS A 203 19.70 18.99 -0.42
C LYS A 203 18.62 19.64 0.47
N LEU A 204 18.94 19.86 1.73
CA LEU A 204 18.16 20.69 2.63
C LEU A 204 18.74 22.09 2.63
N VAL A 205 18.03 23.06 2.07
CA VAL A 205 18.54 24.43 1.88
C VAL A 205 17.66 25.47 2.57
N ASN A 206 18.26 26.61 2.91
CA ASN A 206 17.54 27.81 3.36
C ASN A 206 17.03 28.64 2.16
N GLU A 207 16.42 29.77 2.44
CA GLU A 207 15.91 30.69 1.42
C GLU A 207 16.99 31.18 0.45
N ALA A 208 18.20 31.45 0.97
CA ALA A 208 19.40 31.84 0.18
C ALA A 208 19.93 30.72 -0.73
N GLY A 209 19.48 29.46 -0.51
CA GLY A 209 19.94 28.28 -1.26
C GLY A 209 21.17 27.62 -0.68
N GLU A 210 21.58 27.99 0.53
CA GLU A 210 22.73 27.39 1.23
C GLU A 210 22.37 26.01 1.74
N ASP A 211 23.22 25.02 1.49
CA ASP A 211 23.03 23.64 1.96
C ASP A 211 23.33 23.53 3.46
N LEU A 212 22.29 23.35 4.26
CA LEU A 212 22.35 23.31 5.72
C LEU A 212 22.96 22.01 6.27
N LEU A 213 23.15 21.00 5.42
CA LEU A 213 23.78 19.73 5.77
C LEU A 213 25.22 19.61 5.26
N SER A 214 25.74 20.63 4.58
CA SER A 214 27.12 20.68 4.11
C SER A 214 28.09 20.56 5.29
N GLY A 215 29.03 19.61 5.19
CA GLY A 215 30.01 19.33 6.27
C GLY A 215 29.46 18.51 7.44
N LYS A 216 28.18 18.15 7.47
CA LYS A 216 27.58 17.25 8.47
C LYS A 216 27.64 15.80 8.00
N ASP A 217 27.59 14.85 8.93
CA ASP A 217 27.50 13.42 8.62
C ASP A 217 26.07 13.04 8.19
N ALA A 218 25.65 13.53 7.02
CA ALA A 218 24.34 13.27 6.44
C ALA A 218 24.47 12.73 5.02
N GLY A 219 23.60 11.79 4.66
CA GLY A 219 23.42 11.34 3.28
C GLY A 219 22.56 12.30 2.47
N GLN A 220 22.32 11.93 1.20
CA GLN A 220 21.53 12.76 0.27
C GLN A 220 20.08 12.28 0.13
N TYR A 221 19.76 11.06 0.60
CA TYR A 221 18.43 10.45 0.45
C TYR A 221 17.54 10.76 1.66
N LEU A 222 17.34 12.05 1.89
CA LEU A 222 16.73 12.60 3.12
C LEU A 222 15.31 12.11 3.40
N LEU A 223 14.58 11.66 2.38
CA LEU A 223 13.20 11.19 2.44
C LEU A 223 13.07 9.68 2.20
N SER A 224 14.19 8.93 2.20
CA SER A 224 14.17 7.50 1.90
C SER A 224 14.09 6.65 3.17
N PRO A 225 12.90 6.15 3.59
CA PRO A 225 12.81 5.37 4.81
C PRO A 225 13.47 3.99 4.66
N LYS A 226 13.89 3.44 5.78
CA LYS A 226 14.26 2.04 5.95
C LYS A 226 13.05 1.13 5.71
N ASP A 227 13.26 -0.18 5.64
CA ASP A 227 12.16 -1.13 5.56
C ASP A 227 11.64 -1.48 6.97
N LEU A 228 10.33 -1.73 7.06
CA LEU A 228 9.69 -2.20 8.28
C LEU A 228 10.14 -3.63 8.58
N ASN A 229 10.42 -3.92 9.82
CA ASN A 229 10.59 -5.27 10.37
C ASN A 229 10.03 -5.29 11.79
N THR A 230 9.08 -6.17 12.06
CA THR A 230 8.39 -6.25 13.35
C THR A 230 8.56 -7.62 14.02
N LEU A 231 9.51 -8.45 13.57
CA LEU A 231 9.73 -9.77 14.17
C LEU A 231 9.98 -9.69 15.68
N ASP A 232 10.70 -8.67 16.15
CA ASP A 232 10.99 -8.46 17.57
C ASP A 232 9.78 -8.04 18.41
N ILE A 233 8.76 -7.45 17.78
CA ILE A 233 7.55 -6.92 18.44
C ILE A 233 6.26 -7.59 17.96
N LEU A 234 6.35 -8.69 17.23
CA LEU A 234 5.20 -9.41 16.70
C LEU A 234 4.19 -9.84 17.79
N PRO A 235 4.63 -10.35 18.95
CA PRO A 235 3.72 -10.67 20.06
C PRO A 235 2.86 -9.49 20.49
N GLN A 236 3.43 -8.28 20.60
CA GLN A 236 2.67 -7.10 21.01
C GLN A 236 1.59 -6.72 19.97
N LEU A 237 1.84 -6.91 18.67
CA LEU A 237 0.84 -6.70 17.63
C LEU A 237 -0.29 -7.74 17.70
N ILE A 238 0.04 -8.99 18.04
CA ILE A 238 -0.95 -10.04 18.25
C ILE A 238 -1.81 -9.73 19.48
N GLU A 239 -1.20 -9.35 20.58
CA GLU A 239 -1.88 -8.97 21.82
C GLU A 239 -2.73 -7.71 21.67
N ALA A 240 -2.32 -6.79 20.78
CA ALA A 240 -3.13 -5.61 20.43
C ALA A 240 -4.43 -5.94 19.69
N GLY A 241 -4.63 -7.18 19.25
CA GLY A 241 -5.86 -7.64 18.60
C GLY A 241 -5.88 -7.52 17.08
N VAL A 242 -4.72 -7.32 16.45
CA VAL A 242 -4.59 -7.36 14.98
C VAL A 242 -4.99 -8.73 14.45
N THR A 243 -5.74 -8.78 13.35
CA THR A 243 -6.24 -10.02 12.75
C THR A 243 -5.47 -10.44 11.50
N SER A 244 -4.92 -9.49 10.73
CA SER A 244 -4.16 -9.78 9.51
C SER A 244 -2.80 -9.05 9.49
N TYR A 245 -1.75 -9.80 9.17
CA TYR A 245 -0.35 -9.41 9.23
C TYR A 245 0.24 -9.36 7.83
N LYS A 246 0.35 -8.16 7.26
CA LYS A 246 0.68 -7.95 5.85
C LYS A 246 2.16 -7.71 5.59
N ILE A 247 2.73 -8.50 4.68
CA ILE A 247 4.08 -8.31 4.16
C ILE A 247 4.00 -7.46 2.86
N GLU A 248 4.74 -6.35 2.78
CA GLU A 248 4.92 -5.59 1.52
C GLU A 248 5.99 -6.25 0.66
N GLY A 249 5.70 -6.44 -0.64
CA GLY A 249 6.68 -7.09 -1.49
C GLY A 249 6.24 -7.46 -2.91
N ARG A 250 5.13 -6.95 -3.45
CA ARG A 250 4.62 -7.31 -4.79
C ARG A 250 5.62 -7.12 -5.94
N MET A 251 6.62 -6.25 -5.77
CA MET A 251 7.70 -6.06 -6.76
C MET A 251 8.98 -6.78 -6.37
N LYS A 252 8.93 -7.67 -5.41
CA LYS A 252 10.08 -8.47 -4.96
C LYS A 252 10.13 -9.81 -5.70
N ARG A 253 11.33 -10.42 -5.68
CA ARG A 253 11.55 -11.74 -6.24
C ARG A 253 10.90 -12.84 -5.39
N PRO A 254 10.64 -14.02 -5.95
CA PRO A 254 10.10 -15.18 -5.22
C PRO A 254 10.93 -15.54 -3.98
N GLU A 255 12.26 -15.43 -4.07
CA GLU A 255 13.16 -15.75 -2.95
C GLU A 255 12.92 -14.85 -1.74
N TYR A 256 12.63 -13.55 -1.97
CA TYR A 256 12.26 -12.65 -0.88
C TYR A 256 10.95 -13.07 -0.24
N VAL A 257 9.96 -13.43 -1.04
CA VAL A 257 8.65 -13.87 -0.53
C VAL A 257 8.82 -15.13 0.30
N ALA A 258 9.54 -16.14 -0.22
CA ALA A 258 9.81 -17.39 0.47
C ALA A 258 10.46 -17.17 1.87
N VAL A 259 11.59 -16.47 1.91
CA VAL A 259 12.36 -16.26 3.15
C VAL A 259 11.58 -15.44 4.17
N VAL A 260 10.90 -14.37 3.75
CA VAL A 260 10.20 -13.49 4.68
C VAL A 260 8.93 -14.17 5.21
N VAL A 261 8.14 -14.81 4.34
CA VAL A 261 6.91 -15.50 4.76
C VAL A 261 7.24 -16.66 5.71
N ASP A 262 8.23 -17.48 5.39
CA ASP A 262 8.66 -18.59 6.24
C ASP A 262 9.12 -18.13 7.64
N ALA A 263 9.90 -17.04 7.71
CA ALA A 263 10.34 -16.49 9.00
C ALA A 263 9.16 -16.02 9.86
N TYR A 264 8.21 -15.26 9.26
CA TYR A 264 7.02 -14.81 9.99
C TYR A 264 6.06 -15.97 10.32
N ARG A 265 5.92 -16.98 9.45
CA ARG A 265 5.11 -18.16 9.73
C ARG A 265 5.64 -18.91 10.95
N ARG A 266 6.94 -19.21 10.98
CA ARG A 266 7.57 -19.87 12.15
C ARG A 266 7.44 -19.02 13.41
N ALA A 267 7.60 -17.71 13.32
CA ALA A 267 7.41 -16.81 14.45
C ALA A 267 5.97 -16.82 14.99
N ILE A 268 4.96 -16.81 14.12
CA ILE A 268 3.55 -16.90 14.52
C ILE A 268 3.26 -18.27 15.15
N ASP A 269 3.76 -19.36 14.56
CA ASP A 269 3.54 -20.72 15.07
C ASP A 269 4.19 -20.93 16.44
N SER A 270 5.40 -20.39 16.66
CA SER A 270 6.05 -20.43 17.97
C SER A 270 5.28 -19.65 19.04
N TYR A 271 4.71 -18.49 18.66
CA TYR A 271 3.83 -17.72 19.55
C TYR A 271 2.57 -18.52 19.92
N LEU A 272 1.90 -19.13 18.93
CA LEU A 272 0.70 -19.95 19.16
C LEU A 272 1.01 -21.21 19.99
N GLY A 273 2.22 -21.73 19.85
CA GLY A 273 2.75 -22.82 20.68
C GLY A 273 3.10 -22.43 22.12
N GLY A 274 3.05 -21.13 22.46
CA GLY A 274 3.31 -20.61 23.80
C GLY A 274 4.78 -20.36 24.12
N ASP A 275 5.69 -20.49 23.17
CA ASP A 275 7.13 -20.24 23.32
C ASP A 275 7.65 -19.43 22.12
N TYR A 276 7.45 -18.12 22.17
CA TYR A 276 7.86 -17.23 21.09
C TYR A 276 9.36 -17.27 20.87
N GLN A 277 9.76 -17.71 19.68
CA GLN A 277 11.17 -17.84 19.30
C GLN A 277 11.42 -17.24 17.93
N VAL A 278 12.38 -16.33 17.86
CA VAL A 278 12.98 -15.79 16.63
C VAL A 278 14.49 -15.90 16.80
N THR A 279 15.15 -16.52 15.85
CA THR A 279 16.58 -16.77 15.92
C THR A 279 17.41 -15.63 15.32
N GLU A 280 18.69 -15.53 15.69
CA GLU A 280 19.62 -14.62 15.00
C GLU A 280 19.75 -14.95 13.50
N GLU A 281 19.57 -16.22 13.12
CA GLU A 281 19.56 -16.64 11.72
C GLU A 281 18.35 -16.08 10.96
N ASP A 282 17.18 -15.98 11.57
CA ASP A 282 15.99 -15.36 10.95
C ASP A 282 16.26 -13.90 10.60
N PHE A 283 16.81 -13.14 11.55
CA PHE A 283 17.20 -11.75 11.28
C PHE A 283 18.28 -11.64 10.21
N ALA A 284 19.28 -12.52 10.24
CA ALA A 284 20.37 -12.54 9.27
C ALA A 284 19.87 -12.90 7.85
N ASN A 285 18.95 -13.85 7.71
CA ASN A 285 18.36 -14.24 6.44
C ASN A 285 17.49 -13.11 5.86
N ILE A 286 16.67 -12.45 6.69
CA ILE A 286 15.87 -11.28 6.28
C ILE A 286 16.78 -10.12 5.87
N GLU A 287 17.85 -9.84 6.61
CA GLU A 287 18.82 -8.81 6.24
C GLU A 287 19.52 -9.16 4.92
N GLN A 288 19.84 -10.41 4.70
CA GLN A 288 20.56 -10.87 3.51
C GLN A 288 19.68 -10.84 2.27
N ILE A 289 18.41 -11.24 2.38
CA ILE A 289 17.54 -11.32 1.20
C ILE A 289 17.22 -9.94 0.62
N PHE A 290 17.07 -8.91 1.46
CA PHE A 290 16.91 -7.52 1.03
C PHE A 290 17.20 -6.53 2.16
N ASN A 291 18.19 -5.65 1.97
CA ASN A 291 18.66 -4.73 3.00
C ASN A 291 18.65 -3.26 2.57
N ARG A 292 17.76 -2.48 3.18
CA ARG A 292 17.78 -1.00 3.22
C ARG A 292 17.85 -0.48 4.66
N ASP A 293 18.40 -1.25 5.58
CA ASP A 293 18.20 -1.18 7.02
C ASP A 293 16.74 -1.39 7.44
N PHE A 294 16.54 -1.68 8.72
CA PHE A 294 15.23 -1.92 9.29
C PHE A 294 14.86 -0.91 10.37
N THR A 295 13.57 -0.78 10.58
CA THR A 295 12.95 0.07 11.59
C THR A 295 11.60 -0.51 12.01
N ASN A 296 11.18 -0.25 13.25
CA ASN A 296 9.81 -0.51 13.71
C ASN A 296 8.87 0.67 13.37
N ALA A 297 9.33 1.61 12.55
CA ALA A 297 8.62 2.83 12.15
C ALA A 297 8.08 3.61 13.37
N TYR A 298 6.77 3.83 13.43
CA TYR A 298 6.11 4.61 14.47
C TYR A 298 5.48 3.72 15.56
N LEU A 299 5.67 2.40 15.52
CA LEU A 299 4.97 1.48 16.40
C LEU A 299 5.34 1.68 17.88
N LEU A 300 6.60 1.92 18.18
CA LEU A 300 7.08 2.09 19.57
C LEU A 300 7.32 3.54 19.95
N GLU A 301 7.78 4.36 19.02
CA GLU A 301 8.16 5.74 19.25
C GLU A 301 8.06 6.58 17.97
N ARG A 302 8.17 7.90 18.07
CA ARG A 302 8.29 8.78 16.91
C ARG A 302 9.75 8.84 16.48
N PRO A 303 10.15 8.14 15.41
CA PRO A 303 11.54 8.10 15.00
C PRO A 303 11.99 9.42 14.37
N GLY A 304 13.25 9.74 14.53
CA GLY A 304 13.91 10.84 13.86
C GLY A 304 14.68 10.39 12.60
N ARG A 305 15.93 10.81 12.47
CA ARG A 305 16.79 10.47 11.36
C ARG A 305 17.03 8.95 11.22
N GLU A 306 17.02 8.22 12.31
CA GLU A 306 17.24 6.75 12.35
C GLU A 306 16.20 5.96 11.55
N MET A 307 15.04 6.55 11.26
CA MET A 307 14.06 5.97 10.33
C MET A 307 14.54 5.97 8.87
N MET A 308 15.51 6.84 8.52
CA MET A 308 15.91 7.05 7.14
C MET A 308 17.15 6.24 6.75
N SER A 309 17.11 5.64 5.56
CA SER A 309 18.27 5.10 4.85
C SER A 309 18.88 6.21 3.99
N ASP A 310 19.36 7.28 4.64
CA ASP A 310 19.75 8.55 4.02
C ASP A 310 20.98 8.46 3.11
N ARG A 311 21.77 7.40 3.25
CA ARG A 311 22.98 7.16 2.44
C ARG A 311 22.72 6.32 1.20
N ARG A 312 21.68 5.43 1.23
CA ARG A 312 21.35 4.53 0.11
C ARG A 312 19.88 4.14 0.07
N PRO A 313 19.20 4.34 -1.06
CA PRO A 313 17.78 4.04 -1.20
C PRO A 313 17.51 2.60 -1.68
N ASN A 314 18.55 1.87 -2.10
CA ASN A 314 18.46 0.54 -2.70
C ASN A 314 19.02 -0.56 -1.78
N ASN A 315 18.77 -1.82 -2.14
CA ASN A 315 19.43 -2.95 -1.49
C ASN A 315 20.95 -2.76 -1.48
N ARG A 316 21.56 -2.87 -0.30
CA ARG A 316 23.01 -2.72 -0.13
C ARG A 316 23.72 -4.03 0.16
N GLY A 317 22.96 -5.12 0.37
CA GLY A 317 23.50 -6.39 0.85
C GLY A 317 23.98 -6.30 2.31
N VAL A 318 24.69 -7.30 2.74
CA VAL A 318 25.22 -7.46 4.10
C VAL A 318 26.73 -7.24 4.09
N LEU A 319 27.25 -6.42 4.99
CA LEU A 319 28.69 -6.22 5.14
C LEU A 319 29.34 -7.53 5.61
N VAL A 320 30.21 -8.11 4.77
CA VAL A 320 30.90 -9.36 5.06
C VAL A 320 32.36 -9.20 5.36
N GLY A 321 32.94 -8.02 5.12
CA GLY A 321 34.35 -7.78 5.45
C GLY A 321 34.98 -6.59 4.75
N ARG A 322 36.30 -6.55 4.76
CA ARG A 322 37.13 -5.48 4.14
C ARG A 322 38.32 -6.04 3.41
N VAL A 323 38.78 -5.35 2.39
CA VAL A 323 40.00 -5.65 1.66
C VAL A 323 41.21 -5.29 2.53
N VAL A 324 42.00 -6.30 2.92
CA VAL A 324 43.22 -6.11 3.76
C VAL A 324 44.53 -6.26 2.95
N LYS A 325 44.48 -6.92 1.77
CA LYS A 325 45.63 -7.03 0.86
C LYS A 325 45.11 -7.05 -0.59
N LEU A 326 45.85 -6.46 -1.50
CA LEU A 326 45.50 -6.42 -2.91
C LEU A 326 46.72 -6.75 -3.76
N ASP A 327 46.59 -7.79 -4.59
CA ASP A 327 47.51 -8.13 -5.65
C ASP A 327 46.92 -7.71 -7.00
N LYS A 328 47.31 -6.54 -7.48
CA LYS A 328 46.82 -5.97 -8.74
C LYS A 328 47.29 -6.75 -9.96
N ALA A 329 48.46 -7.40 -9.90
CA ALA A 329 49.04 -8.15 -11.02
C ALA A 329 48.29 -9.47 -11.21
N ALA A 330 47.88 -10.11 -10.13
CA ALA A 330 47.14 -11.37 -10.13
C ALA A 330 45.61 -11.16 -10.13
N ASN A 331 45.11 -9.93 -10.07
CA ASN A 331 43.69 -9.63 -9.85
C ASN A 331 43.12 -10.35 -8.64
N LYS A 332 43.82 -10.38 -7.52
CA LYS A 332 43.40 -11.03 -6.27
C LYS A 332 43.35 -10.06 -5.11
N ALA A 333 42.33 -10.22 -4.26
CA ALA A 333 42.23 -9.48 -3.01
C ALA A 333 42.13 -10.45 -1.84
N THR A 334 42.85 -10.13 -0.73
CA THR A 334 42.64 -10.80 0.55
C THR A 334 41.65 -9.99 1.37
N LEU A 335 40.55 -10.65 1.79
CA LEU A 335 39.49 -10.08 2.62
C LEU A 335 39.68 -10.54 4.06
N LYS A 336 39.48 -9.64 5.02
CA LYS A 336 39.23 -9.98 6.40
C LYS A 336 37.72 -10.07 6.59
N LEU A 337 37.22 -11.23 6.92
CA LEU A 337 35.80 -11.51 7.01
C LEU A 337 35.24 -11.12 8.39
N ASP A 338 34.13 -10.44 8.40
CA ASP A 338 33.30 -10.18 9.59
C ASP A 338 32.14 -11.21 9.69
N LYS A 339 31.71 -11.77 8.54
CA LYS A 339 30.69 -12.83 8.41
C LYS A 339 31.21 -13.96 7.52
N GLU A 340 30.59 -15.09 7.59
CA GLU A 340 30.87 -16.27 6.74
C GLU A 340 30.70 -15.96 5.25
N LEU A 341 31.55 -16.55 4.40
CA LEU A 341 31.54 -16.40 2.95
C LEU A 341 31.61 -17.76 2.27
N HIS A 342 30.78 -17.95 1.22
CA HIS A 342 30.67 -19.19 0.45
C HIS A 342 31.12 -19.00 -0.99
N LEU A 343 31.49 -20.11 -1.66
CA LEU A 343 31.58 -20.16 -3.10
C LEU A 343 30.23 -19.79 -3.73
N ASP A 344 30.27 -19.15 -4.88
CA ASP A 344 29.13 -18.66 -5.65
C ASP A 344 28.35 -17.51 -5.00
N ASP A 345 28.81 -16.99 -3.84
CA ASP A 345 28.27 -15.75 -3.30
C ASP A 345 28.56 -14.56 -4.23
N GLY A 346 27.60 -13.66 -4.39
CA GLY A 346 27.76 -12.40 -5.11
C GLY A 346 28.20 -11.26 -4.19
N LEU A 347 29.30 -10.60 -4.53
CA LEU A 347 29.89 -9.53 -3.73
C LEU A 347 29.85 -8.18 -4.47
N GLU A 348 29.67 -7.12 -3.72
CA GLU A 348 29.89 -5.72 -4.17
C GLU A 348 30.96 -5.06 -3.30
N PHE A 349 31.98 -4.49 -3.96
CA PHE A 349 33.00 -3.65 -3.34
C PHE A 349 32.59 -2.18 -3.43
N TRP A 350 32.63 -1.49 -2.31
CA TRP A 350 32.34 -0.07 -2.26
C TRP A 350 33.63 0.73 -2.43
N VAL A 351 33.88 1.12 -3.67
CA VAL A 351 35.08 1.85 -4.05
C VAL A 351 34.96 3.34 -3.74
N SER A 352 36.04 3.94 -3.28
CA SER A 352 36.10 5.33 -2.79
C SER A 352 35.89 6.41 -3.86
N VAL A 353 35.93 6.08 -5.13
CA VAL A 353 35.70 7.00 -6.25
C VAL A 353 34.68 6.39 -7.21
N GLY A 354 33.43 6.79 -7.05
CA GLY A 354 32.43 6.72 -8.13
C GLY A 354 31.81 5.37 -8.42
N GLY A 355 31.64 4.44 -7.45
CA GLY A 355 30.85 3.28 -7.85
C GLY A 355 30.95 2.06 -6.97
N ARG A 356 30.31 1.03 -7.50
CA ARG A 356 30.32 -0.33 -6.99
C ARG A 356 30.95 -1.22 -8.04
N VAL A 357 31.75 -2.17 -7.59
CA VAL A 357 32.31 -3.21 -8.46
C VAL A 357 31.81 -4.53 -7.92
N GLY A 358 31.05 -5.26 -8.76
CA GLY A 358 30.48 -6.58 -8.42
C GLY A 358 31.35 -7.72 -8.91
N THR A 359 31.33 -8.83 -8.18
CA THR A 359 31.93 -10.12 -8.59
C THR A 359 31.17 -11.28 -7.96
N THR A 360 31.31 -12.46 -8.54
CA THR A 360 30.92 -13.72 -7.90
C THR A 360 32.18 -14.40 -7.35
N VAL A 361 32.07 -15.04 -6.21
CA VAL A 361 33.17 -15.78 -5.55
C VAL A 361 33.38 -17.10 -6.30
N THR A 362 34.27 -17.10 -7.30
CA THR A 362 34.60 -18.28 -8.12
C THR A 362 35.72 -19.12 -7.52
N SER A 363 36.53 -18.53 -6.64
CA SER A 363 37.57 -19.22 -5.89
C SER A 363 37.69 -18.63 -4.48
N LEU A 364 37.91 -19.46 -3.50
CA LEU A 364 38.04 -19.07 -2.09
C LEU A 364 39.28 -19.76 -1.50
N LEU A 365 40.35 -18.99 -1.28
CA LEU A 365 41.62 -19.51 -0.81
C LEU A 365 41.82 -19.08 0.65
N GLN A 366 41.92 -20.05 1.57
CA GLN A 366 42.29 -19.82 2.96
C GLN A 366 43.65 -20.50 3.25
N ASN A 367 44.65 -19.71 3.67
CA ASN A 367 46.01 -20.17 3.87
C ASN A 367 46.62 -20.89 2.64
N GLY A 368 46.22 -20.50 1.45
CA GLY A 368 46.69 -21.06 0.17
C GLY A 368 45.99 -22.37 -0.26
N GLN A 369 45.01 -22.82 0.49
CA GLN A 369 44.17 -24.00 0.15
C GLN A 369 42.78 -23.57 -0.27
N GLU A 370 42.22 -24.20 -1.29
CA GLU A 370 40.84 -23.99 -1.70
C GLU A 370 39.88 -24.54 -0.64
N VAL A 371 38.87 -23.68 -0.33
CA VAL A 371 37.79 -24.04 0.60
C VAL A 371 36.45 -23.64 -0.04
N ALA A 372 35.39 -24.37 0.28
CA ALA A 372 34.02 -24.03 -0.17
C ALA A 372 33.38 -22.95 0.73
N VAL A 373 33.81 -22.86 1.99
CA VAL A 373 33.26 -21.97 3.00
C VAL A 373 34.40 -21.41 3.84
N ALA A 374 34.34 -20.12 4.16
CA ALA A 374 35.26 -19.45 5.07
C ALA A 374 34.50 -18.78 6.21
N ALA A 375 34.87 -19.14 7.44
CA ALA A 375 34.20 -18.64 8.65
C ALA A 375 34.48 -17.16 8.92
N ALA A 376 33.61 -16.52 9.69
CA ALA A 376 33.81 -15.18 10.23
C ALA A 376 35.15 -15.08 10.99
N GLY A 377 35.84 -13.93 10.94
CA GLY A 377 37.16 -13.70 11.54
C GLY A 377 38.34 -14.20 10.72
N SER A 378 38.13 -15.02 9.69
CA SER A 378 39.20 -15.53 8.82
C SER A 378 39.67 -14.51 7.77
N GLN A 379 40.86 -14.80 7.18
CA GLN A 379 41.35 -14.10 6.00
C GLN A 379 41.30 -15.05 4.80
N VAL A 380 40.70 -14.56 3.71
CA VAL A 380 40.56 -15.34 2.47
C VAL A 380 40.97 -14.51 1.27
N THR A 381 41.52 -15.18 0.27
CA THR A 381 41.88 -14.56 -1.01
C THR A 381 40.92 -15.01 -2.07
N ILE A 382 40.39 -14.05 -2.81
CA ILE A 382 39.43 -14.26 -3.92
C ILE A 382 39.89 -13.54 -5.17
N ASP A 383 39.38 -13.97 -6.31
CA ASP A 383 39.54 -13.25 -7.56
C ASP A 383 38.64 -12.02 -7.60
N VAL A 384 39.18 -10.88 -8.06
CA VAL A 384 38.49 -9.61 -8.04
C VAL A 384 38.68 -8.83 -9.36
N PRO A 385 37.67 -8.07 -9.81
CA PRO A 385 37.80 -7.20 -10.98
C PRO A 385 38.67 -5.96 -10.68
N HIS A 386 38.99 -5.19 -11.74
CA HIS A 386 39.76 -3.96 -11.59
C HIS A 386 38.99 -2.87 -10.84
N GLY A 387 39.69 -1.93 -10.24
CA GLY A 387 39.12 -0.74 -9.58
C GLY A 387 39.02 -0.82 -8.07
N ILE A 388 39.23 -1.98 -7.47
CA ILE A 388 39.20 -2.21 -6.02
C ILE A 388 40.45 -1.65 -5.36
N LYS A 389 40.31 -1.19 -4.12
CA LYS A 389 41.37 -0.60 -3.31
C LYS A 389 41.47 -1.24 -1.92
N MET A 390 42.60 -1.02 -1.27
CA MET A 390 42.78 -1.34 0.14
C MET A 390 41.71 -0.65 1.00
N ASN A 391 41.20 -1.33 1.99
CA ASN A 391 40.16 -0.90 2.92
C ASN A 391 38.75 -0.74 2.31
N ASP A 392 38.56 -1.05 1.03
CA ASP A 392 37.20 -1.09 0.48
C ASP A 392 36.34 -2.06 1.28
N ARG A 393 35.10 -1.64 1.57
CA ARG A 393 34.09 -2.49 2.24
C ARG A 393 33.51 -3.46 1.26
N VAL A 394 33.30 -4.70 1.70
CA VAL A 394 32.78 -5.80 0.89
C VAL A 394 31.39 -6.19 1.40
N PHE A 395 30.39 -6.12 0.53
CA PHE A 395 29.01 -6.48 0.83
C PHE A 395 28.61 -7.69 0.03
N ARG A 396 27.97 -8.67 0.68
CA ARG A 396 27.33 -9.80 0.01
C ARG A 396 25.94 -9.36 -0.44
N THR A 397 25.71 -9.35 -1.74
CA THR A 397 24.43 -8.97 -2.37
C THR A 397 23.63 -10.17 -2.87
N PHE A 398 24.28 -11.33 -2.97
CA PHE A 398 23.68 -12.62 -3.31
C PHE A 398 24.33 -13.68 -2.42
N ASP A 399 23.51 -14.40 -1.66
CA ASP A 399 23.91 -15.50 -0.79
C ASP A 399 23.44 -16.81 -1.42
N ASN A 400 24.38 -17.60 -1.93
CA ASN A 400 24.06 -18.83 -2.67
C ASN A 400 23.31 -19.86 -1.80
N ARG A 401 23.67 -19.99 -0.52
CA ARG A 401 22.99 -20.88 0.44
C ARG A 401 21.54 -20.46 0.65
N LEU A 402 21.33 -19.16 0.91
CA LEU A 402 19.99 -18.62 1.14
C LEU A 402 19.11 -18.72 -0.12
N MET A 403 19.68 -18.50 -1.32
CA MET A 403 18.96 -18.69 -2.58
C MET A 403 18.56 -20.13 -2.81
N THR A 404 19.47 -21.08 -2.49
CA THR A 404 19.18 -22.52 -2.55
C THR A 404 18.08 -22.93 -1.57
N TYR A 405 18.09 -22.37 -0.36
CA TYR A 405 17.01 -22.55 0.60
C TYR A 405 15.68 -21.99 0.05
N ALA A 406 15.68 -20.76 -0.42
CA ALA A 406 14.48 -20.13 -0.95
C ALA A 406 13.88 -20.87 -2.16
N ALA A 407 14.72 -21.45 -3.03
CA ALA A 407 14.31 -22.23 -4.19
C ALA A 407 13.53 -23.52 -3.83
N GLN A 408 13.48 -23.93 -2.56
CA GLN A 408 12.65 -25.04 -2.12
C GLN A 408 11.15 -24.70 -2.09
N PHE A 409 10.79 -23.42 -2.15
CA PHE A 409 9.42 -22.95 -2.02
C PHE A 409 8.73 -22.63 -3.35
N PHE A 410 9.41 -22.67 -4.49
CA PHE A 410 8.81 -22.37 -5.80
C PHE A 410 9.50 -23.12 -6.94
N GLY A 411 8.79 -23.26 -8.08
CA GLY A 411 9.26 -23.97 -9.27
C GLY A 411 9.00 -25.49 -9.19
N GLU A 412 9.41 -26.20 -10.25
CA GLU A 412 9.04 -27.63 -10.44
C GLU A 412 9.44 -28.58 -9.29
N LYS A 413 10.49 -28.25 -8.55
CA LYS A 413 10.99 -29.10 -7.43
C LYS A 413 10.33 -28.78 -6.08
N ALA A 414 9.59 -27.69 -6.01
CA ALA A 414 9.06 -27.13 -4.75
C ALA A 414 7.61 -27.53 -4.47
N LYS A 415 7.03 -28.45 -5.22
CA LYS A 415 5.62 -28.82 -5.07
C LYS A 415 5.35 -29.39 -3.68
N ARG A 416 4.75 -28.57 -2.81
CA ARG A 416 4.10 -29.05 -1.59
C ARG A 416 2.87 -29.82 -2.03
N ARG A 417 2.96 -31.16 -1.97
CA ARG A 417 1.84 -32.01 -2.33
C ARG A 417 0.94 -32.25 -1.15
N ILE A 418 -0.34 -32.42 -1.46
CA ILE A 418 -1.37 -32.71 -0.47
C ILE A 418 -1.37 -34.23 -0.24
N PRO A 419 -1.09 -34.73 0.98
CA PRO A 419 -1.09 -36.14 1.23
C PRO A 419 -2.49 -36.71 1.15
N VAL A 420 -2.66 -37.84 0.45
CA VAL A 420 -3.92 -38.57 0.34
C VAL A 420 -3.74 -40.03 0.68
N SER A 421 -4.71 -40.61 1.42
CA SER A 421 -4.85 -42.06 1.57
C SER A 421 -5.83 -42.60 0.54
N ALA A 422 -5.58 -43.80 0.05
CA ALA A 422 -6.45 -44.49 -0.91
C ALA A 422 -7.03 -45.76 -0.33
N LEU A 423 -8.34 -45.92 -0.40
CA LEU A 423 -9.02 -47.19 -0.20
C LEU A 423 -9.49 -47.73 -1.57
N VAL A 424 -8.94 -48.88 -1.98
CA VAL A 424 -9.27 -49.50 -3.26
C VAL A 424 -10.02 -50.78 -2.99
N THR A 425 -11.23 -50.92 -3.57
CA THR A 425 -12.06 -52.11 -3.40
C THR A 425 -12.24 -52.79 -4.77
N ALA A 426 -11.92 -54.10 -4.86
CA ALA A 426 -12.06 -54.91 -6.07
C ALA A 426 -12.69 -56.25 -5.75
N ARG A 427 -14.00 -56.39 -5.91
CA ARG A 427 -14.76 -57.63 -5.65
C ARG A 427 -15.39 -58.17 -6.93
N ALA A 428 -15.29 -59.47 -7.16
CA ALA A 428 -15.82 -60.10 -8.36
C ALA A 428 -17.34 -59.79 -8.56
N GLY A 429 -17.72 -59.45 -9.79
CA GLY A 429 -19.11 -59.09 -10.15
C GLY A 429 -19.49 -57.65 -9.85
N ASN A 430 -18.56 -56.80 -9.30
CA ASN A 430 -18.80 -55.38 -9.01
C ASN A 430 -17.77 -54.50 -9.76
N PRO A 431 -18.03 -53.21 -9.99
CA PRO A 431 -16.97 -52.28 -10.39
C PRO A 431 -15.86 -52.21 -9.34
N MET A 432 -14.64 -51.99 -9.78
CA MET A 432 -13.55 -51.59 -8.86
C MET A 432 -13.75 -50.12 -8.48
N THR A 433 -13.52 -49.80 -7.21
CA THR A 433 -13.63 -48.44 -6.69
C THR A 433 -12.33 -47.92 -6.12
N VAL A 434 -12.10 -46.65 -6.26
CA VAL A 434 -11.00 -45.88 -5.65
C VAL A 434 -11.60 -44.75 -4.83
N LEU A 435 -11.38 -44.74 -3.53
CA LEU A 435 -11.74 -43.64 -2.63
C LEU A 435 -10.45 -43.00 -2.18
N LEU A 436 -10.24 -41.72 -2.54
CA LEU A 436 -9.16 -40.90 -2.04
C LEU A 436 -9.66 -40.05 -0.87
N THR A 437 -8.87 -39.93 0.18
CA THR A 437 -9.17 -39.06 1.34
C THR A 437 -7.94 -38.23 1.67
N ASP A 438 -8.10 -36.88 1.74
CA ASP A 438 -7.03 -35.99 2.17
C ASP A 438 -6.91 -35.93 3.71
N ASP A 439 -5.92 -35.20 4.21
CA ASP A 439 -5.63 -35.00 5.63
C ASP A 439 -6.71 -34.19 6.37
N GLU A 440 -7.60 -33.52 5.66
CA GLU A 440 -8.74 -32.77 6.21
C GLU A 440 -10.06 -33.54 6.19
N GLY A 441 -10.07 -34.74 5.61
CA GLY A 441 -11.23 -35.61 5.51
C GLY A 441 -12.12 -35.37 4.29
N ASN A 442 -11.68 -34.53 3.31
CA ASN A 442 -12.40 -34.48 2.04
C ASN A 442 -12.17 -35.77 1.26
N THR A 443 -13.20 -36.23 0.57
CA THR A 443 -13.20 -37.51 -0.14
C THR A 443 -13.50 -37.36 -1.62
N GLY A 444 -12.81 -38.13 -2.46
CA GLY A 444 -13.08 -38.26 -3.87
C GLY A 444 -13.28 -39.73 -4.26
N TYR A 445 -14.39 -40.03 -4.89
CA TYR A 445 -14.78 -41.37 -5.29
C TYR A 445 -14.72 -41.54 -6.81
N GLY A 446 -14.10 -42.62 -7.26
CA GLY A 446 -14.09 -43.05 -8.66
C GLY A 446 -14.33 -44.53 -8.80
N GLU A 447 -15.05 -44.94 -9.82
CA GLU A 447 -15.30 -46.34 -10.12
C GLU A 447 -15.03 -46.71 -11.59
N THR A 448 -14.71 -47.97 -11.84
CA THR A 448 -14.49 -48.47 -13.19
C THR A 448 -15.82 -48.76 -13.90
N GLN A 449 -15.82 -48.62 -15.21
CA GLN A 449 -16.92 -49.19 -16.02
C GLN A 449 -16.79 -50.72 -16.16
N PHE A 450 -15.60 -51.22 -15.97
CA PHE A 450 -15.27 -52.62 -16.02
C PHE A 450 -15.72 -53.33 -14.74
N ILE A 451 -16.47 -54.43 -14.92
CA ILE A 451 -16.88 -55.32 -13.82
C ILE A 451 -15.73 -56.28 -13.50
N VAL A 452 -15.29 -56.29 -12.25
CA VAL A 452 -14.20 -57.15 -11.80
C VAL A 452 -14.49 -58.61 -12.08
N GLU A 453 -13.55 -59.27 -12.78
CA GLU A 453 -13.66 -60.69 -13.18
C GLU A 453 -12.61 -61.50 -12.43
N ALA A 454 -12.86 -62.85 -12.38
CA ALA A 454 -11.86 -63.78 -11.90
C ALA A 454 -10.62 -63.80 -12.78
N ALA A 455 -9.41 -63.76 -12.20
CA ALA A 455 -8.17 -63.73 -12.90
C ALA A 455 -7.87 -65.10 -13.59
N ARG A 456 -7.53 -65.05 -14.86
CA ARG A 456 -7.13 -66.26 -15.63
C ARG A 456 -5.61 -66.56 -15.58
N LYS A 457 -4.75 -65.55 -15.44
CA LYS A 457 -3.29 -65.72 -15.46
C LYS A 457 -2.57 -64.86 -14.38
N HIS A 458 -2.95 -63.60 -14.22
CA HIS A 458 -2.34 -62.69 -13.26
C HIS A 458 -3.43 -62.08 -12.40
N ALA A 459 -3.40 -62.38 -11.12
CA ALA A 459 -4.28 -61.73 -10.13
C ALA A 459 -3.83 -60.32 -9.80
N LEU A 460 -4.80 -59.45 -9.49
CA LEU A 460 -4.55 -58.12 -8.96
C LEU A 460 -3.79 -58.23 -7.65
N ASN A 461 -2.77 -57.42 -7.46
CA ASN A 461 -2.03 -57.35 -6.20
C ASN A 461 -1.80 -55.89 -5.79
N GLU A 462 -1.50 -55.68 -4.53
CA GLU A 462 -1.31 -54.37 -3.96
C GLU A 462 -0.23 -53.55 -4.66
N GLU A 463 0.90 -54.17 -5.02
CA GLU A 463 2.01 -53.49 -5.71
C GLU A 463 1.58 -52.88 -7.06
N THR A 464 0.78 -53.67 -7.84
CA THR A 464 0.27 -53.21 -9.12
C THR A 464 -0.73 -52.08 -8.95
N VAL A 465 -1.64 -52.19 -7.97
CA VAL A 465 -2.62 -51.14 -7.69
C VAL A 465 -1.95 -49.88 -7.21
N ARG A 466 -1.04 -50.01 -6.24
CA ARG A 466 -0.26 -48.88 -5.73
C ARG A 466 0.48 -48.14 -6.86
N LYS A 467 1.15 -48.85 -7.74
CA LYS A 467 1.87 -48.27 -8.89
C LYS A 467 0.96 -47.50 -9.84
N GLN A 468 -0.31 -47.86 -9.99
CA GLN A 468 -1.26 -47.16 -10.86
C GLN A 468 -1.93 -46.00 -10.11
N VAL A 469 -2.32 -46.17 -8.84
CA VAL A 469 -2.94 -45.12 -8.02
C VAL A 469 -1.94 -44.00 -7.70
N ASP A 470 -0.68 -44.32 -7.46
CA ASP A 470 0.39 -43.35 -7.16
C ASP A 470 0.83 -42.51 -8.36
N ARG A 471 0.22 -42.73 -9.55
CA ARG A 471 0.45 -41.84 -10.72
C ARG A 471 -0.26 -40.50 -10.55
N LEU A 472 0.05 -39.79 -9.47
CA LEU A 472 -0.49 -38.48 -9.10
C LEU A 472 0.40 -37.31 -9.53
N GLY A 473 1.51 -37.57 -10.23
CA GLY A 473 2.55 -36.58 -10.54
C GLY A 473 2.11 -35.33 -11.33
N THR A 474 0.95 -35.37 -11.98
CA THR A 474 0.35 -34.22 -12.67
C THR A 474 -0.74 -33.52 -11.86
N THR A 475 -0.96 -33.94 -10.60
CA THR A 475 -1.96 -33.40 -9.68
C THR A 475 -1.27 -32.69 -8.52
N GLU A 476 -2.05 -32.05 -7.63
CA GLU A 476 -1.54 -31.45 -6.38
C GLU A 476 -1.36 -32.49 -5.25
N TYR A 477 -1.61 -33.79 -5.50
CA TYR A 477 -1.62 -34.84 -4.48
C TYR A 477 -0.38 -35.72 -4.50
N GLU A 478 -0.09 -36.33 -3.34
CA GLU A 478 0.84 -37.45 -3.18
C GLU A 478 0.21 -38.56 -2.37
N LEU A 479 0.43 -39.81 -2.76
CA LEU A 479 -0.11 -40.96 -2.07
C LEU A 479 0.67 -41.25 -0.78
N SER A 480 0.04 -41.04 0.37
CA SER A 480 0.63 -41.34 1.70
C SER A 480 0.41 -42.80 2.11
N ASP A 481 -0.81 -43.33 1.92
CA ASP A 481 -1.16 -44.70 2.27
C ASP A 481 -2.14 -45.30 1.26
N LEU A 482 -2.13 -46.64 1.16
CA LEU A 482 -3.08 -47.38 0.33
C LEU A 482 -3.51 -48.67 1.01
N VAL A 483 -4.82 -48.84 1.10
CA VAL A 483 -5.46 -50.09 1.56
C VAL A 483 -6.16 -50.75 0.37
N LEU A 484 -5.83 -51.98 0.07
CA LEU A 484 -6.49 -52.77 -0.96
C LEU A 484 -7.41 -53.82 -0.34
N GLU A 485 -8.73 -53.72 -0.58
CA GLU A 485 -9.72 -54.75 -0.26
C GLU A 485 -10.08 -55.50 -1.55
N CYS A 486 -9.55 -56.67 -1.75
CA CYS A 486 -9.88 -57.45 -2.96
C CYS A 486 -10.12 -58.93 -2.65
N ASP A 487 -10.86 -59.62 -3.51
CA ASP A 487 -10.96 -61.05 -3.49
C ASP A 487 -9.65 -61.68 -3.99
N GLU A 488 -9.30 -62.90 -3.52
CA GLU A 488 -7.97 -63.51 -3.71
C GLU A 488 -7.51 -63.67 -5.19
N THR A 489 -8.43 -63.74 -6.14
CA THR A 489 -8.10 -64.06 -7.54
C THR A 489 -8.95 -63.22 -8.52
N VAL A 490 -8.83 -61.90 -8.45
CA VAL A 490 -9.52 -61.00 -9.35
C VAL A 490 -8.56 -60.29 -10.34
N MET A 491 -9.10 -59.78 -11.45
CA MET A 491 -8.38 -59.03 -12.46
C MET A 491 -9.17 -57.76 -12.81
N VAL A 492 -8.41 -56.64 -12.94
CA VAL A 492 -8.89 -55.40 -13.49
C VAL A 492 -7.85 -54.85 -14.47
N PRO A 493 -8.27 -54.42 -15.66
CA PRO A 493 -7.33 -53.78 -16.62
C PRO A 493 -6.67 -52.52 -16.03
N MET A 494 -5.40 -52.29 -16.32
CA MET A 494 -4.65 -51.11 -15.82
C MET A 494 -5.26 -49.80 -16.30
N SER A 495 -5.87 -49.74 -17.50
CA SER A 495 -6.56 -48.57 -18.01
C SER A 495 -7.75 -48.18 -17.11
N GLU A 496 -8.47 -49.17 -16.63
CA GLU A 496 -9.65 -49.01 -15.75
C GLU A 496 -9.21 -48.46 -14.36
N ILE A 497 -8.13 -49.01 -13.81
CA ILE A 497 -7.56 -48.50 -12.54
C ILE A 497 -7.16 -47.03 -12.68
N ASN A 498 -6.53 -46.68 -13.82
CA ASN A 498 -6.13 -45.29 -14.09
C ASN A 498 -7.34 -44.36 -14.27
N GLU A 499 -8.43 -44.85 -14.88
CA GLU A 499 -9.67 -44.09 -15.07
C GLU A 499 -10.38 -43.88 -13.70
N ALA A 500 -10.54 -44.91 -12.88
CA ALA A 500 -11.10 -44.79 -11.55
C ALA A 500 -10.28 -43.80 -10.66
N ARG A 501 -8.93 -43.87 -10.73
CA ARG A 501 -8.08 -42.90 -10.07
C ARG A 501 -8.35 -41.46 -10.57
N ARG A 502 -8.43 -41.23 -11.89
CA ARG A 502 -8.72 -39.92 -12.48
C ARG A 502 -10.06 -39.37 -11.98
N LEU A 503 -11.09 -40.17 -11.98
CA LEU A 503 -12.41 -39.79 -11.45
C LEU A 503 -12.36 -39.48 -9.95
N ALA A 504 -11.62 -40.27 -9.16
CA ALA A 504 -11.45 -40.03 -7.73
C ALA A 504 -10.72 -38.71 -7.47
N VAL A 505 -9.68 -38.37 -8.26
CA VAL A 505 -8.98 -37.11 -8.17
C VAL A 505 -9.91 -35.93 -8.50
N GLU A 506 -10.66 -35.99 -9.61
CA GLU A 506 -11.60 -34.94 -10.01
C GLU A 506 -12.70 -34.72 -8.95
N ALA A 507 -13.19 -35.81 -8.36
CA ALA A 507 -14.17 -35.74 -7.26
C ALA A 507 -13.56 -35.12 -5.99
N LEU A 508 -12.33 -35.49 -5.66
CA LEU A 508 -11.62 -34.93 -4.51
C LEU A 508 -11.31 -33.43 -4.70
N ASP A 509 -10.85 -33.01 -5.90
CA ASP A 509 -10.67 -31.60 -6.25
C ASP A 509 -11.97 -30.81 -6.02
N THR A 510 -13.08 -31.35 -6.51
CA THR A 510 -14.41 -30.73 -6.33
C THR A 510 -14.77 -30.59 -4.86
N ALA A 511 -14.66 -31.68 -4.10
CA ALA A 511 -15.00 -31.70 -2.67
C ALA A 511 -14.10 -30.71 -1.88
N ARG A 512 -12.81 -30.69 -2.19
CA ARG A 512 -11.85 -29.79 -1.53
C ARG A 512 -12.13 -28.34 -1.84
N LEU A 513 -12.39 -27.99 -3.10
CA LEU A 513 -12.74 -26.64 -3.51
C LEU A 513 -14.08 -26.18 -2.94
N GLU A 514 -15.12 -27.03 -2.96
CA GLU A 514 -16.41 -26.70 -2.37
C GLU A 514 -16.34 -26.43 -0.86
N ALA A 515 -15.45 -27.13 -0.15
CA ALA A 515 -15.25 -26.93 1.28
C ALA A 515 -14.56 -25.60 1.63
N PHE A 516 -13.80 -25.01 0.71
CA PHE A 516 -12.99 -23.83 0.98
C PHE A 516 -13.43 -22.58 0.18
N ALA A 517 -13.78 -22.76 -1.11
CA ALA A 517 -14.12 -21.63 -1.97
C ALA A 517 -15.36 -20.88 -1.48
N PRO A 518 -15.40 -19.55 -1.57
CA PRO A 518 -16.54 -18.77 -1.13
C PRO A 518 -17.77 -19.09 -2.00
N MET A 519 -18.91 -19.39 -1.35
CA MET A 519 -20.19 -19.54 -2.05
C MET A 519 -20.69 -18.18 -2.49
N ARG A 520 -20.79 -17.96 -3.81
CA ARG A 520 -21.30 -16.71 -4.40
C ARG A 520 -22.31 -16.99 -5.50
N VAL A 521 -23.26 -16.09 -5.63
CA VAL A 521 -24.17 -16.11 -6.77
C VAL A 521 -23.41 -15.65 -8.01
N GLN A 522 -23.23 -16.54 -8.99
CA GLN A 522 -22.64 -16.17 -10.29
C GLN A 522 -23.52 -15.14 -10.99
N ARG A 523 -22.91 -14.05 -11.43
CA ARG A 523 -23.56 -12.95 -12.14
C ARG A 523 -22.98 -12.84 -13.54
N HIS A 524 -23.86 -12.67 -14.53
CA HIS A 524 -23.44 -12.70 -15.94
C HIS A 524 -23.48 -11.34 -16.64
N LYS A 525 -24.06 -10.31 -16.02
CA LYS A 525 -24.21 -8.97 -16.65
C LYS A 525 -24.09 -7.84 -15.64
N VAL A 526 -23.48 -6.75 -16.05
CA VAL A 526 -23.55 -5.46 -15.35
C VAL A 526 -24.99 -4.97 -15.37
N PRO A 527 -25.57 -4.52 -14.25
CA PRO A 527 -26.87 -3.84 -14.25
C PRO A 527 -26.81 -2.62 -15.21
N ARG A 528 -27.81 -2.50 -16.10
CA ARG A 528 -27.85 -1.37 -17.07
C ARG A 528 -28.15 -0.01 -16.43
N ASP A 529 -28.62 0.01 -15.20
CA ASP A 529 -29.12 1.20 -14.52
C ASP A 529 -28.10 1.72 -13.47
N LEU A 530 -26.87 2.01 -13.90
CA LEU A 530 -26.01 2.93 -13.19
C LEU A 530 -26.56 4.35 -13.48
N VAL A 531 -27.71 4.67 -12.84
CA VAL A 531 -28.45 5.90 -13.12
C VAL A 531 -27.66 7.11 -12.64
N PRO A 532 -27.41 8.11 -13.49
CA PRO A 532 -26.90 9.40 -13.04
C PRO A 532 -27.92 10.04 -12.09
N ALA A 533 -27.42 10.69 -11.03
CA ALA A 533 -28.25 11.42 -10.08
C ALA A 533 -29.11 12.50 -10.75
N GLU A 534 -30.19 12.90 -10.06
CA GLU A 534 -30.93 14.11 -10.44
C GLU A 534 -29.98 15.31 -10.49
N LYS A 535 -29.99 16.03 -11.65
CA LYS A 535 -29.14 17.21 -11.84
C LYS A 535 -29.56 18.32 -10.89
N ILE A 536 -28.62 18.83 -10.11
CA ILE A 536 -28.87 20.02 -9.30
C ILE A 536 -28.96 21.29 -10.17
N SER A 537 -29.75 22.26 -9.71
CA SER A 537 -29.75 23.61 -10.28
C SER A 537 -28.40 24.28 -10.01
N ARG A 538 -27.66 24.61 -11.06
CA ARG A 538 -26.35 25.24 -10.95
C ARG A 538 -26.44 26.70 -10.72
N SER A 539 -25.57 27.24 -9.84
CA SER A 539 -25.38 28.68 -9.75
C SER A 539 -24.82 29.22 -11.07
N LYS A 540 -25.33 30.37 -11.50
CA LYS A 540 -24.84 31.05 -12.72
C LYS A 540 -23.46 31.70 -12.50
N HIS A 541 -23.04 31.86 -11.25
CA HIS A 541 -21.78 32.50 -10.88
C HIS A 541 -21.05 31.66 -9.86
N ALA A 542 -19.75 31.44 -10.11
CA ALA A 542 -18.86 30.77 -9.17
C ALA A 542 -18.51 31.68 -7.98
N LEU A 543 -18.43 31.11 -6.80
CA LEU A 543 -17.95 31.80 -5.60
C LEU A 543 -16.43 31.69 -5.51
N LEU A 544 -15.78 32.85 -5.26
CA LEU A 544 -14.35 32.81 -4.91
C LEU A 544 -14.21 32.48 -3.43
N THR A 545 -13.68 31.28 -3.15
CA THR A 545 -13.41 30.77 -1.81
C THR A 545 -11.94 30.97 -1.47
N VAL A 546 -11.64 31.40 -0.24
CA VAL A 546 -10.26 31.62 0.20
C VAL A 546 -9.99 30.81 1.48
N HIS A 547 -9.00 29.94 1.42
CA HIS A 547 -8.54 29.18 2.58
C HIS A 547 -7.48 29.96 3.34
N ALA A 548 -7.76 30.27 4.61
CA ALA A 548 -6.91 31.05 5.50
C ALA A 548 -6.64 30.29 6.81
N ASP A 549 -5.40 30.37 7.30
CA ASP A 549 -4.95 29.73 8.55
C ASP A 549 -4.74 30.73 9.72
N THR A 550 -4.95 32.05 9.46
CA THR A 550 -4.90 33.10 10.49
C THR A 550 -6.05 34.08 10.32
N VAL A 551 -6.48 34.70 11.41
CA VAL A 551 -7.52 35.73 11.43
C VAL A 551 -7.15 36.91 10.52
N ALA A 552 -5.88 37.31 10.53
CA ALA A 552 -5.39 38.40 9.69
C ALA A 552 -5.49 38.09 8.17
N LYS A 553 -5.16 36.85 7.74
CA LYS A 553 -5.36 36.42 6.34
C LYS A 553 -6.84 36.36 5.96
N ALA A 554 -7.70 35.87 6.86
CA ALA A 554 -9.15 35.86 6.63
C ALA A 554 -9.68 37.30 6.43
N GLN A 555 -9.23 38.25 7.25
CA GLN A 555 -9.58 39.67 7.12
C GLN A 555 -9.07 40.27 5.80
N ALA A 556 -7.83 39.97 5.42
CA ALA A 556 -7.22 40.42 4.16
C ALA A 556 -7.99 39.87 2.94
N ALA A 557 -8.38 38.61 2.98
CA ALA A 557 -9.20 37.98 1.94
C ALA A 557 -10.59 38.62 1.81
N LEU A 558 -11.26 38.91 2.93
CA LEU A 558 -12.55 39.60 2.95
C LEU A 558 -12.43 41.02 2.40
N ALA A 559 -11.38 41.73 2.78
CA ALA A 559 -11.10 43.07 2.25
C ALA A 559 -10.82 43.07 0.74
N GLY A 560 -10.17 42.03 0.20
CA GLY A 560 -9.96 41.82 -1.22
C GLY A 560 -11.21 41.39 -1.99
N GLY A 561 -12.31 41.09 -1.30
CA GLY A 561 -13.60 40.78 -1.91
C GLY A 561 -13.93 39.30 -2.04
N ALA A 562 -13.32 38.43 -1.28
CA ALA A 562 -13.67 36.99 -1.20
C ALA A 562 -15.18 36.84 -0.94
N ASP A 563 -15.81 35.85 -1.56
CA ASP A 563 -17.21 35.53 -1.33
C ASP A 563 -17.40 34.56 -0.14
N TYR A 564 -16.35 33.74 0.14
CA TYR A 564 -16.41 32.67 1.11
C TYR A 564 -15.03 32.48 1.76
N ILE A 565 -14.97 32.40 3.07
CA ILE A 565 -13.75 32.11 3.83
C ILE A 565 -13.80 30.67 4.32
N ILE A 566 -12.76 29.91 4.07
CA ILE A 566 -12.50 28.60 4.69
C ILE A 566 -11.40 28.82 5.73
N PHE A 567 -11.66 28.51 7.01
CA PHE A 567 -10.75 28.85 8.10
C PHE A 567 -10.31 27.59 8.89
N GLY A 568 -9.03 27.46 9.14
CA GLY A 568 -8.45 26.36 9.92
C GLY A 568 -7.84 25.26 9.04
N GLY A 569 -8.04 24.00 9.41
CA GLY A 569 -7.44 22.84 8.74
C GLY A 569 -6.03 22.56 9.20
N ASP A 570 -5.17 22.15 8.27
CA ASP A 570 -3.73 22.10 8.49
C ASP A 570 -3.18 23.53 8.51
N ILE A 571 -2.73 23.97 9.69
CA ILE A 571 -2.21 25.32 9.90
C ILE A 571 -0.71 25.26 9.75
N PHE A 572 -0.13 26.08 8.87
CA PHE A 572 1.32 26.09 8.66
C PHE A 572 2.05 26.84 9.80
N SER A 573 1.83 26.36 11.02
CA SER A 573 2.40 26.85 12.26
C SER A 573 2.51 25.72 13.27
N SER A 574 3.57 25.69 14.06
CA SER A 574 3.75 24.76 15.18
C SER A 574 2.83 25.04 16.39
N ARG A 575 1.87 25.95 16.27
CA ARG A 575 0.94 26.30 17.34
C ARG A 575 -0.48 26.00 16.94
N GLN A 576 -1.25 25.43 17.85
CA GLN A 576 -2.69 25.26 17.69
C GLN A 576 -3.40 26.62 17.53
N LEU A 577 -4.48 26.64 16.72
CA LEU A 577 -5.35 27.81 16.66
C LEU A 577 -6.07 28.00 18.01
N PRO A 578 -6.05 29.22 18.53
CA PRO A 578 -6.92 29.54 19.67
C PRO A 578 -8.39 29.32 19.30
N ARG A 579 -9.15 28.67 20.17
CA ARG A 579 -10.57 28.37 19.91
C ARG A 579 -11.38 29.64 19.60
N GLN A 580 -11.03 30.78 20.22
CA GLN A 580 -11.64 32.06 19.97
C GLN A 580 -11.47 32.57 18.52
N SER A 581 -10.41 32.21 17.83
CA SER A 581 -10.15 32.64 16.43
C SER A 581 -11.28 32.25 15.47
N TYR A 582 -11.98 31.13 15.73
CA TYR A 582 -13.15 30.74 14.93
C TYR A 582 -14.31 31.72 15.07
N ALA A 583 -14.58 32.20 16.32
CA ALA A 583 -15.61 33.21 16.56
C ALA A 583 -15.23 34.58 16.00
N GLU A 584 -13.93 34.93 16.00
CA GLU A 584 -13.43 36.17 15.39
C GLU A 584 -13.66 36.17 13.90
N VAL A 585 -13.34 35.06 13.19
CA VAL A 585 -13.58 34.94 11.75
C VAL A 585 -15.07 34.95 11.41
N ALA A 586 -15.92 34.29 12.23
CA ALA A 586 -17.36 34.34 12.08
C ALA A 586 -17.86 35.78 12.11
N GLY A 587 -17.43 36.58 13.11
CA GLY A 587 -17.76 37.99 13.21
C GLY A 587 -17.26 38.85 12.06
N LEU A 588 -16.03 38.58 11.59
CA LEU A 588 -15.51 39.26 10.40
C LEU A 588 -16.35 38.94 9.15
N ALA A 589 -16.66 37.69 8.89
CA ALA A 589 -17.49 37.29 7.74
C ALA A 589 -18.88 37.96 7.82
N GLN A 590 -19.51 38.00 8.97
CA GLN A 590 -20.78 38.68 9.22
C GLN A 590 -20.68 40.19 8.90
N ASN A 591 -19.63 40.86 9.39
CA ASN A 591 -19.41 42.28 9.16
C ASN A 591 -19.23 42.62 7.68
N TYR A 592 -18.65 41.75 6.90
CA TYR A 592 -18.50 41.89 5.45
C TYR A 592 -19.72 41.36 4.64
N GLY A 593 -20.74 40.81 5.31
CA GLY A 593 -21.89 40.16 4.64
C GLY A 593 -21.48 38.96 3.77
N LYS A 594 -20.48 38.24 4.18
CA LYS A 594 -19.89 37.07 3.46
C LYS A 594 -20.13 35.77 4.20
N LYS A 595 -19.98 34.67 3.46
CA LYS A 595 -20.07 33.31 3.99
C LYS A 595 -18.74 32.83 4.56
N TRP A 596 -18.82 31.87 5.47
CA TRP A 596 -17.62 31.27 6.05
C TRP A 596 -17.80 29.80 6.38
N ALA A 597 -16.69 29.08 6.37
CA ALA A 597 -16.62 27.67 6.73
C ALA A 597 -15.41 27.40 7.61
N ILE A 598 -15.42 26.24 8.20
CA ILE A 598 -14.32 25.71 8.97
C ILE A 598 -13.72 24.54 8.22
N ALA A 599 -12.37 24.44 8.17
CA ALA A 599 -11.69 23.26 7.67
C ALA A 599 -11.17 22.39 8.82
N THR A 600 -11.11 21.07 8.59
CA THR A 600 -10.46 20.10 9.48
C THR A 600 -9.10 19.70 8.94
N PRO A 601 -8.14 19.29 9.81
CA PRO A 601 -6.88 18.73 9.34
C PRO A 601 -7.08 17.44 8.53
N ARG A 602 -6.13 17.18 7.65
CA ARG A 602 -6.10 15.99 6.80
C ARG A 602 -5.82 14.72 7.59
N ILE A 603 -4.94 14.79 8.56
CA ILE A 603 -4.55 13.66 9.40
C ILE A 603 -4.98 13.92 10.84
N VAL A 604 -5.79 13.00 11.37
CA VAL A 604 -6.24 13.01 12.75
C VAL A 604 -6.05 11.61 13.33
N LYS A 605 -5.21 11.49 14.34
CA LYS A 605 -4.91 10.25 15.04
C LYS A 605 -5.92 9.96 16.17
N GLU A 606 -5.93 8.74 16.66
CA GLU A 606 -6.88 8.25 17.67
C GLU A 606 -6.96 9.18 18.90
N GLY A 607 -5.83 9.52 19.49
CA GLY A 607 -5.77 10.39 20.67
C GLY A 607 -6.27 11.83 20.46
N GLN A 608 -6.52 12.25 19.21
CA GLN A 608 -7.03 13.58 18.87
C GLN A 608 -8.57 13.64 18.75
N LEU A 609 -9.25 12.50 18.68
CA LEU A 609 -10.72 12.44 18.51
C LEU A 609 -11.48 13.20 19.61
N PRO A 610 -11.13 13.08 20.90
CA PRO A 610 -11.84 13.83 21.96
C PRO A 610 -11.76 15.35 21.77
N TYR A 611 -10.60 15.86 21.35
CA TYR A 611 -10.42 17.28 21.05
C TYR A 611 -11.33 17.74 19.90
N PHE A 612 -11.44 16.95 18.84
CA PHE A 612 -12.35 17.28 17.73
C PHE A 612 -13.81 17.15 18.09
N ALA A 613 -14.19 16.22 18.97
CA ALA A 613 -15.54 16.12 19.51
C ALA A 613 -15.95 17.44 20.21
N GLU A 614 -15.07 17.98 21.04
CA GLU A 614 -15.31 19.29 21.68
C GLU A 614 -15.37 20.44 20.66
N LEU A 615 -14.52 20.40 19.63
CA LEU A 615 -14.54 21.42 18.59
C LEU A 615 -15.81 21.37 17.75
N PHE A 616 -16.31 20.21 17.36
CA PHE A 616 -17.57 20.07 16.61
C PHE A 616 -18.76 20.62 17.46
N ALA A 617 -18.81 20.31 18.74
CA ALA A 617 -19.81 20.88 19.63
C ALA A 617 -19.75 22.42 19.72
N TYR A 618 -18.56 22.99 19.70
CA TYR A 618 -18.36 24.44 19.67
C TYR A 618 -18.71 25.03 18.29
N TRP A 619 -18.30 24.42 17.20
CA TRP A 619 -18.60 24.89 15.84
C TRP A 619 -20.09 24.85 15.51
N GLN A 620 -20.83 23.88 16.07
CA GLN A 620 -22.29 23.84 15.99
C GLN A 620 -22.94 25.10 16.56
N GLN A 621 -22.37 25.68 17.60
CA GLN A 621 -22.85 26.93 18.19
C GLN A 621 -22.55 28.17 17.31
N LEU A 622 -21.41 28.15 16.62
CA LEU A 622 -20.99 29.22 15.72
C LEU A 622 -21.74 29.23 14.39
N LYS A 623 -22.40 28.13 14.02
CA LYS A 623 -23.21 27.94 12.80
C LYS A 623 -22.46 28.35 11.52
N PRO A 624 -21.32 27.77 11.18
CA PRO A 624 -20.67 27.98 9.90
C PRO A 624 -21.58 27.55 8.75
N ASP A 625 -21.43 28.16 7.57
CA ASP A 625 -22.17 27.74 6.36
C ASP A 625 -21.77 26.33 5.89
N ALA A 626 -20.56 25.87 6.21
CA ALA A 626 -20.10 24.50 6.00
C ALA A 626 -18.90 24.15 6.91
N VAL A 627 -18.67 22.86 7.08
CA VAL A 627 -17.43 22.30 7.63
C VAL A 627 -16.77 21.43 6.56
N TYR A 628 -15.58 21.81 6.12
CA TYR A 628 -14.76 21.07 5.15
C TYR A 628 -14.03 19.96 5.88
N ILE A 629 -14.42 18.75 5.58
CA ILE A 629 -13.87 17.55 6.22
C ILE A 629 -12.79 16.95 5.30
N SER A 630 -11.59 16.85 5.84
CA SER A 630 -10.39 16.37 5.15
C SER A 630 -9.95 14.97 5.63
N ASN A 631 -10.67 14.34 6.59
CA ASN A 631 -10.33 13.04 7.18
C ASN A 631 -11.57 12.17 7.29
N ASN A 632 -11.47 10.91 6.88
CA ASN A 632 -12.58 9.95 6.90
C ASN A 632 -13.20 9.76 8.30
N GLY A 633 -12.37 9.66 9.34
CA GLY A 633 -12.88 9.52 10.72
C GLY A 633 -13.56 10.78 11.24
N LEU A 634 -13.07 11.97 10.87
CA LEU A 634 -13.76 13.20 11.23
C LEU A 634 -15.09 13.37 10.51
N TRP A 635 -15.26 12.77 9.32
CA TRP A 635 -16.57 12.70 8.69
C TRP A 635 -17.57 11.97 9.58
N GLN A 636 -17.19 10.75 10.00
CA GLN A 636 -18.02 9.91 10.87
C GLN A 636 -18.33 10.59 12.21
N LEU A 637 -17.33 11.21 12.81
CA LEU A 637 -17.52 11.96 14.07
C LEU A 637 -18.44 13.17 13.87
N ALA A 638 -18.29 13.93 12.77
CA ALA A 638 -19.08 15.13 12.49
C ALA A 638 -20.57 14.85 12.28
N GLN A 639 -20.93 13.68 11.77
CA GLN A 639 -22.34 13.27 11.57
C GLN A 639 -23.11 13.18 12.91
N GLN A 640 -22.44 13.06 14.03
CA GLN A 640 -23.07 13.05 15.36
C GLN A 640 -23.57 14.47 15.78
N TYR A 641 -23.17 15.52 15.06
CA TYR A 641 -23.50 16.93 15.38
C TYR A 641 -24.49 17.49 14.36
N SER A 642 -25.77 17.42 14.71
CA SER A 642 -26.86 17.88 13.84
C SER A 642 -26.76 19.38 13.49
N GLY A 643 -27.07 19.75 12.27
CA GLY A 643 -27.05 21.12 11.78
C GLY A 643 -25.71 21.64 11.28
N LEU A 644 -24.67 20.84 11.29
CA LEU A 644 -23.45 21.11 10.53
C LEU A 644 -23.62 20.64 9.08
N SER A 645 -23.37 21.52 8.13
CA SER A 645 -23.33 21.18 6.69
C SER A 645 -21.94 20.70 6.33
N LEU A 646 -21.78 19.41 5.98
CA LEU A 646 -20.47 18.80 5.73
C LEU A 646 -20.09 18.91 4.24
N TRP A 647 -18.87 19.36 3.97
CA TRP A 647 -18.26 19.46 2.65
C TRP A 647 -17.10 18.48 2.54
N ALA A 648 -17.12 17.62 1.52
CA ALA A 648 -16.03 16.66 1.29
C ALA A 648 -14.84 17.37 0.67
N ASP A 649 -13.70 17.41 1.38
CA ASP A 649 -12.52 18.15 0.93
C ASP A 649 -11.59 17.31 0.03
N MET A 650 -10.67 17.99 -0.65
CA MET A 650 -9.76 17.45 -1.67
C MET A 650 -8.95 16.22 -1.23
N SER A 651 -8.56 16.14 0.04
CA SER A 651 -7.81 15.01 0.62
C SER A 651 -8.59 13.69 0.67
N LEU A 652 -9.92 13.74 0.49
CA LEU A 652 -10.79 12.56 0.36
C LEU A 652 -10.74 11.95 -1.05
N ASN A 653 -9.86 12.44 -1.93
CA ASN A 653 -9.57 11.90 -3.26
C ASN A 653 -10.80 11.77 -4.17
N ILE A 654 -11.57 12.84 -4.32
CA ILE A 654 -12.78 12.87 -5.16
C ILE A 654 -12.38 12.91 -6.63
N TYR A 655 -12.55 11.80 -7.35
CA TYR A 655 -11.96 11.57 -8.65
C TYR A 655 -12.94 11.14 -9.74
N ASN A 656 -14.12 10.60 -9.39
CA ASN A 656 -15.15 10.14 -10.32
C ASN A 656 -16.58 10.44 -9.80
N ASP A 657 -17.59 10.21 -10.64
CA ASP A 657 -18.99 10.48 -10.32
C ASP A 657 -19.53 9.56 -9.22
N GLN A 658 -19.09 8.29 -9.16
CA GLN A 658 -19.50 7.35 -8.12
C GLN A 658 -18.97 7.76 -6.74
N ASN A 659 -17.81 8.41 -6.70
CA ASN A 659 -17.26 8.98 -5.47
C ASN A 659 -18.09 10.19 -5.01
N LEU A 660 -18.52 11.07 -5.94
CA LEU A 660 -19.44 12.17 -5.62
C LEU A 660 -20.78 11.67 -5.09
N GLU A 661 -21.33 10.61 -5.69
CA GLU A 661 -22.56 9.98 -5.23
C GLU A 661 -22.40 9.34 -3.84
N PHE A 662 -21.27 8.68 -3.57
CA PHE A 662 -20.97 8.17 -2.23
C PHE A 662 -21.05 9.27 -1.16
N TRP A 663 -20.36 10.40 -1.39
CA TRP A 663 -20.38 11.50 -0.43
C TRP A 663 -21.75 12.17 -0.32
N ARG A 664 -22.51 12.29 -1.41
CA ARG A 664 -23.90 12.74 -1.34
C ARG A 664 -24.76 11.84 -0.46
N GLU A 665 -24.64 10.52 -0.63
CA GLU A 665 -25.35 9.53 0.20
C GLU A 665 -24.94 9.64 1.68
N GLN A 666 -23.68 10.02 1.95
CA GLN A 666 -23.21 10.34 3.30
C GLN A 666 -23.63 11.73 3.79
N GLY A 667 -24.42 12.49 3.02
CA GLY A 667 -24.97 13.79 3.44
C GLY A 667 -24.06 14.98 3.11
N ALA A 668 -23.08 14.85 2.21
CA ALA A 668 -22.26 15.98 1.76
C ALA A 668 -23.11 17.04 1.04
N VAL A 669 -22.90 18.31 1.42
CA VAL A 669 -23.51 19.47 0.75
C VAL A 669 -22.67 20.00 -0.40
N GLY A 670 -21.51 19.44 -0.66
CA GLY A 670 -20.59 19.76 -1.73
C GLY A 670 -19.27 19.02 -1.62
N ALA A 671 -18.43 19.14 -2.66
CA ALA A 671 -17.18 18.41 -2.76
C ALA A 671 -16.09 19.22 -3.46
N THR A 672 -14.85 19.08 -2.97
CA THR A 672 -13.65 19.63 -3.62
C THR A 672 -12.97 18.54 -4.44
N LEU A 673 -12.85 18.77 -5.75
CA LEU A 673 -12.30 17.79 -6.68
C LEU A 673 -10.79 17.63 -6.51
N SER A 674 -10.29 16.45 -6.87
CA SER A 674 -8.86 16.11 -6.81
C SER A 674 -8.02 17.05 -7.70
N ALA A 675 -6.84 17.44 -7.20
CA ALA A 675 -5.88 18.26 -7.97
C ALA A 675 -5.19 17.48 -9.11
N GLU A 676 -5.43 16.19 -9.25
CA GLU A 676 -4.90 15.35 -10.33
C GLU A 676 -5.83 15.27 -11.55
N LEU A 677 -7.02 15.86 -11.50
CA LEU A 677 -7.98 15.89 -12.60
C LEU A 677 -7.57 16.86 -13.72
N THR A 678 -7.88 16.49 -14.95
CA THR A 678 -7.81 17.37 -16.12
C THR A 678 -9.03 18.27 -16.21
N MET A 679 -8.94 19.35 -17.01
CA MET A 679 -10.08 20.25 -17.26
C MET A 679 -11.28 19.50 -17.87
N ALA A 680 -11.04 18.56 -18.78
CA ALA A 680 -12.11 17.74 -19.38
C ALA A 680 -12.81 16.85 -18.35
N GLN A 681 -12.07 16.25 -17.40
CA GLN A 681 -12.65 15.48 -16.29
C GLN A 681 -13.42 16.39 -15.33
N VAL A 682 -12.90 17.58 -15.01
CA VAL A 682 -13.61 18.57 -14.20
C VAL A 682 -14.92 19.01 -14.89
N GLU A 683 -14.91 19.25 -16.20
CA GLU A 683 -16.09 19.59 -16.97
C GLU A 683 -17.15 18.47 -16.90
N HIS A 684 -16.71 17.22 -17.10
CA HIS A 684 -17.59 16.06 -16.97
C HIS A 684 -18.20 15.98 -15.57
N LEU A 685 -17.35 15.98 -14.53
CA LEU A 685 -17.82 15.87 -13.14
C LEU A 685 -18.71 17.06 -12.73
N ALA A 686 -18.36 18.28 -13.12
CA ALA A 686 -19.22 19.43 -12.89
C ALA A 686 -20.59 19.27 -13.59
N ALA A 687 -20.63 18.59 -14.74
CA ALA A 687 -21.87 18.34 -15.50
C ALA A 687 -22.79 17.29 -14.85
N VAL A 688 -22.25 16.26 -14.21
CA VAL A 688 -23.01 15.13 -13.65
C VAL A 688 -23.15 15.16 -12.13
N SER A 689 -22.35 15.99 -11.43
CA SER A 689 -22.31 16.00 -9.97
C SER A 689 -23.66 16.23 -9.32
N PRO A 690 -24.02 15.43 -8.31
CA PRO A 690 -25.24 15.60 -7.52
C PRO A 690 -25.11 16.70 -6.44
N VAL A 691 -23.92 17.24 -6.23
CA VAL A 691 -23.62 18.32 -5.27
C VAL A 691 -22.76 19.39 -5.90
N PRO A 692 -22.73 20.64 -5.39
CA PRO A 692 -21.82 21.68 -5.85
C PRO A 692 -20.36 21.23 -5.78
N VAL A 693 -19.57 21.48 -6.82
CA VAL A 693 -18.14 21.14 -6.85
C VAL A 693 -17.26 22.37 -6.71
N GLU A 694 -16.12 22.18 -6.07
CA GLU A 694 -15.07 23.18 -5.91
C GLU A 694 -13.76 22.69 -6.55
N CYS A 695 -13.00 23.62 -7.14
CA CYS A 695 -11.66 23.37 -7.68
C CYS A 695 -10.65 24.38 -7.13
N MET A 696 -9.44 23.93 -6.83
CA MET A 696 -8.32 24.80 -6.48
C MET A 696 -7.83 25.55 -7.72
N VAL A 697 -7.76 26.90 -7.67
CA VAL A 697 -7.37 27.74 -8.79
C VAL A 697 -6.12 28.58 -8.54
N GLN A 698 -5.74 28.77 -7.28
CA GLN A 698 -4.54 29.53 -6.89
C GLN A 698 -3.95 28.96 -5.59
N GLY A 699 -2.62 28.92 -5.53
CA GLY A 699 -1.87 28.54 -4.34
C GLY A 699 -0.91 27.38 -4.56
N ARG A 700 -0.12 27.05 -3.57
CA ARG A 700 0.83 25.92 -3.64
C ARG A 700 0.14 24.63 -3.32
N ILE A 701 0.14 23.69 -4.28
CA ILE A 701 -0.40 22.34 -4.06
C ILE A 701 0.50 21.64 -3.07
N GLU A 702 -0.08 21.06 -2.01
CA GLU A 702 0.62 20.20 -1.09
C GLU A 702 0.91 18.85 -1.76
N MET A 703 2.20 18.54 -1.94
CA MET A 703 2.64 17.31 -2.58
C MET A 703 2.72 16.13 -1.61
N MET A 704 2.95 16.41 -0.31
CA MET A 704 3.20 15.38 0.69
C MET A 704 2.84 15.86 2.08
N VAL A 705 2.26 14.97 2.89
CA VAL A 705 2.12 15.11 4.35
C VAL A 705 2.77 13.91 5.03
N SER A 706 3.60 14.15 6.05
CA SER A 706 4.39 13.11 6.70
C SER A 706 4.52 13.34 8.20
N GLU A 707 4.44 12.26 8.98
CA GLU A 707 4.82 12.27 10.40
C GLU A 707 6.32 12.48 10.60
N TYR A 708 7.13 12.10 9.61
CA TYR A 708 8.56 12.39 9.59
C TYR A 708 8.79 13.87 9.26
N CYS A 709 9.72 14.50 9.99
CA CYS A 709 10.12 15.88 9.73
C CYS A 709 11.63 15.95 9.46
N VAL A 710 12.01 16.33 8.22
CA VAL A 710 13.43 16.42 7.82
C VAL A 710 14.18 17.51 8.62
N GLY A 711 13.55 18.67 8.87
CA GLY A 711 14.12 19.75 9.70
C GLY A 711 14.40 19.28 11.12
N GLY A 712 13.41 18.67 11.77
CA GLY A 712 13.56 18.12 13.12
C GLY A 712 14.62 17.02 13.20
N SER A 713 14.67 16.14 12.19
CA SER A 713 15.57 15.00 12.17
C SER A 713 17.04 15.34 11.93
N PHE A 714 17.34 16.33 11.08
CA PHE A 714 18.71 16.66 10.70
C PHE A 714 19.25 17.94 11.36
N LEU A 715 18.35 18.84 11.82
CA LEU A 715 18.73 20.12 12.42
C LEU A 715 18.23 20.28 13.86
N GLY A 716 17.22 19.50 14.27
CA GLY A 716 16.51 19.65 15.54
C GLY A 716 16.77 18.56 16.58
N ASP A 717 17.72 17.66 16.39
CA ASP A 717 18.03 16.54 17.30
C ASP A 717 16.81 15.73 17.75
N LEU A 718 15.81 15.55 16.87
CA LEU A 718 14.54 14.88 17.20
C LEU A 718 14.76 13.48 17.81
N HIS A 719 15.81 12.77 17.37
CA HIS A 719 16.22 11.46 17.90
C HIS A 719 16.65 11.45 19.37
N GLN A 720 16.90 12.64 19.96
CA GLN A 720 17.26 12.81 21.37
C GLN A 720 16.08 13.25 22.24
N GLY A 721 14.84 13.19 21.73
CA GLY A 721 13.64 13.60 22.43
C GLY A 721 12.90 14.75 21.73
N ALA A 722 12.61 15.84 22.47
CA ALA A 722 11.88 16.98 21.91
C ALA A 722 12.71 17.71 20.84
N CYS A 723 12.09 18.00 19.71
CA CYS A 723 12.70 18.74 18.61
C CYS A 723 13.14 20.14 19.05
N LYS A 724 14.40 20.51 18.77
CA LYS A 724 14.99 21.82 19.07
C LYS A 724 14.96 22.77 17.85
N PHE A 725 14.45 22.32 16.70
CA PHE A 725 14.43 23.12 15.48
C PHE A 725 13.43 24.28 15.59
N ASN A 726 13.84 25.45 15.11
CA ASN A 726 12.98 26.62 14.99
C ASN A 726 12.14 26.54 13.71
N CYS A 727 10.91 26.07 13.77
CA CYS A 727 10.00 25.92 12.63
C CYS A 727 9.60 27.24 11.95
N ARG A 728 10.08 28.38 12.39
CA ARG A 728 9.89 29.69 11.71
C ARG A 728 10.89 29.92 10.59
N GLU A 729 12.02 29.20 10.60
CA GLU A 729 12.99 29.24 9.52
C GLU A 729 12.44 28.54 8.30
N GLN A 730 12.41 29.22 7.15
CA GLN A 730 11.93 28.67 5.91
C GLN A 730 12.93 27.66 5.36
N LEU A 731 12.52 26.41 5.23
CA LEU A 731 13.30 25.33 4.65
C LEU A 731 12.79 24.94 3.27
N PHE A 732 13.70 24.42 2.45
CA PHE A 732 13.38 23.84 1.15
C PHE A 732 14.14 22.54 0.93
N LEU A 733 13.50 21.59 0.23
CA LEU A 733 14.23 20.52 -0.45
C LEU A 733 14.64 21.02 -1.84
N SER A 734 15.91 20.92 -2.17
CA SER A 734 16.40 21.19 -3.52
C SER A 734 16.75 19.89 -4.22
N ASP A 735 16.19 19.65 -5.41
CA ASP A 735 16.47 18.47 -6.21
C ASP A 735 17.72 18.68 -7.10
N ARG A 736 18.09 17.66 -7.89
CA ARG A 736 19.20 17.70 -8.84
C ARG A 736 19.05 18.70 -10.00
N LYS A 737 17.87 19.32 -10.14
CA LYS A 737 17.58 20.36 -11.13
C LYS A 737 17.43 21.74 -10.48
N ASP A 738 17.84 21.85 -9.23
CA ASP A 738 17.74 23.04 -8.38
C ASP A 738 16.30 23.56 -8.18
N ALA A 739 15.30 22.69 -8.40
CA ALA A 739 13.92 23.01 -8.03
C ALA A 739 13.79 23.01 -6.51
N LYS A 740 13.27 24.11 -5.95
CA LYS A 740 13.11 24.29 -4.50
C LYS A 740 11.66 24.01 -4.09
N PHE A 741 11.47 22.97 -3.28
CA PHE A 741 10.18 22.57 -2.72
C PHE A 741 10.10 23.06 -1.28
N PRO A 742 9.20 24.02 -0.97
CA PRO A 742 9.08 24.53 0.39
C PRO A 742 8.64 23.44 1.36
N ILE A 743 9.21 23.47 2.56
CA ILE A 743 8.83 22.64 3.69
C ILE A 743 8.15 23.51 4.71
N VAL A 744 6.96 23.14 5.13
CA VAL A 744 6.25 23.74 6.26
C VAL A 744 5.85 22.66 7.25
N THR A 745 5.62 23.04 8.49
CA THR A 745 5.12 22.14 9.53
C THR A 745 3.78 22.62 10.04
N ASP A 746 2.87 21.66 10.29
CA ASP A 746 1.56 21.94 10.87
C ASP A 746 1.60 22.04 12.40
N GLN A 747 0.44 22.31 13.00
CA GLN A 747 0.23 22.43 14.44
C GLN A 747 0.50 21.13 15.25
N ASN A 748 0.64 20.00 14.55
CA ASN A 748 0.98 18.69 15.12
C ASN A 748 2.42 18.27 14.80
N CYS A 749 3.25 19.21 14.30
CA CYS A 749 4.63 18.97 13.85
C CYS A 749 4.74 17.94 12.70
N ARG A 750 3.70 17.80 11.85
CA ARG A 750 3.80 17.04 10.59
C ARG A 750 4.44 17.91 9.54
N MET A 751 5.28 17.28 8.72
CA MET A 751 5.93 17.95 7.61
C MET A 751 5.04 17.93 6.38
N HIS A 752 4.82 19.10 5.78
CA HIS A 752 4.22 19.25 4.47
C HIS A 752 5.27 19.73 3.47
N ILE A 753 5.33 19.08 2.31
CA ILE A 753 6.17 19.51 1.19
C ILE A 753 5.24 20.10 0.14
N LEU A 754 5.49 21.37 -0.18
CA LEU A 754 4.69 22.10 -1.15
C LEU A 754 5.36 22.06 -2.54
N ASN A 755 4.55 22.24 -3.60
CA ASN A 755 5.07 22.31 -4.96
C ASN A 755 6.05 23.49 -5.11
N ALA A 756 7.02 23.36 -6.01
CA ALA A 756 8.01 24.41 -6.30
C ALA A 756 7.38 25.70 -6.87
N HIS A 757 6.26 25.55 -7.57
CA HIS A 757 5.53 26.65 -8.21
C HIS A 757 4.09 26.70 -7.72
N ASP A 758 3.54 27.91 -7.61
CA ASP A 758 2.12 28.10 -7.34
C ASP A 758 1.28 27.61 -8.52
N LEU A 759 0.15 26.98 -8.24
CA LEU A 759 -0.91 26.80 -9.20
C LEU A 759 -1.51 28.17 -9.53
N SER A 760 -1.74 28.46 -10.81
CA SER A 760 -2.54 29.61 -11.25
C SER A 760 -3.41 29.25 -12.44
N MET A 761 -4.71 29.37 -12.25
CA MET A 761 -5.74 29.17 -13.27
C MET A 761 -6.41 30.48 -13.66
N LEU A 762 -5.77 31.62 -13.41
CA LEU A 762 -6.36 32.98 -13.57
C LEU A 762 -7.00 33.22 -14.96
N THR A 763 -6.34 32.75 -16.02
CA THR A 763 -6.86 32.84 -17.38
C THR A 763 -8.05 31.93 -17.69
N ASN A 764 -8.30 30.93 -16.84
CA ASN A 764 -9.26 29.85 -17.08
C ASN A 764 -10.46 29.88 -16.11
N ILE A 765 -10.49 30.82 -15.13
CA ILE A 765 -11.54 30.83 -14.09
C ILE A 765 -12.93 31.09 -14.64
N LYS A 766 -13.06 31.90 -15.70
CA LYS A 766 -14.35 32.13 -16.42
C LYS A 766 -14.81 30.89 -17.18
N HIS A 767 -13.87 30.13 -17.73
CA HIS A 767 -14.20 28.84 -18.34
C HIS A 767 -14.66 27.85 -17.27
N MET A 768 -13.97 27.77 -16.14
CA MET A 768 -14.39 26.90 -15.02
C MET A 768 -15.79 27.28 -14.51
N GLU A 769 -16.08 28.55 -14.37
CA GLU A 769 -17.43 29.03 -14.04
C GLU A 769 -18.46 28.60 -15.11
N SER A 770 -18.16 28.77 -16.40
CA SER A 770 -19.07 28.43 -17.50
C SER A 770 -19.40 26.93 -17.60
N ILE A 771 -18.47 26.05 -17.24
CA ILE A 771 -18.69 24.61 -17.21
C ILE A 771 -19.39 24.13 -15.93
N GLY A 772 -19.67 25.01 -14.97
CA GLY A 772 -20.49 24.73 -13.79
C GLY A 772 -19.72 24.44 -12.49
N VAL A 773 -18.43 24.76 -12.42
CA VAL A 773 -17.69 24.75 -11.16
C VAL A 773 -18.26 25.82 -10.23
N GLY A 774 -18.85 25.42 -9.12
CA GLY A 774 -19.59 26.31 -8.21
C GLY A 774 -18.70 27.14 -7.27
N ARG A 775 -17.50 26.65 -6.97
CA ARG A 775 -16.52 27.33 -6.10
C ARG A 775 -15.12 27.25 -6.69
N LEU A 776 -14.39 28.36 -6.58
CA LEU A 776 -13.01 28.49 -7.05
C LEU A 776 -12.13 28.81 -5.83
N ARG A 777 -11.30 27.84 -5.40
CA ARG A 777 -10.50 27.95 -4.17
C ARG A 777 -9.15 28.62 -4.43
N LEU A 778 -8.87 29.69 -3.67
CA LEU A 778 -7.56 30.27 -3.48
C LEU A 778 -7.01 29.80 -2.12
N ASP A 779 -5.87 29.13 -2.10
CA ASP A 779 -5.20 28.74 -0.84
C ASP A 779 -4.20 29.82 -0.43
N ALA A 780 -4.56 30.57 0.61
CA ALA A 780 -3.77 31.70 1.11
C ALA A 780 -2.81 31.31 2.26
N ARG A 781 -2.79 30.04 2.67
CA ARG A 781 -2.00 29.62 3.87
C ARG A 781 -0.51 29.92 3.74
N ASN A 782 0.02 29.95 2.53
CA ASN A 782 1.44 30.21 2.26
C ASN A 782 1.73 31.64 1.76
N TYR A 783 0.75 32.57 1.81
CA TYR A 783 0.90 33.97 1.40
C TYR A 783 0.93 34.91 2.60
N THR A 784 1.47 36.11 2.40
CA THR A 784 1.32 37.23 3.34
C THR A 784 -0.10 37.80 3.28
N ASN A 785 -0.46 38.68 4.21
CA ASN A 785 -1.76 39.34 4.20
C ASN A 785 -1.93 40.25 2.97
N GLU A 786 -0.89 40.94 2.58
CA GLU A 786 -0.85 41.84 1.40
C GLU A 786 -1.00 41.07 0.09
N GLU A 787 -0.26 39.96 -0.05
CA GLU A 787 -0.38 39.07 -1.21
C GLU A 787 -1.78 38.50 -1.26
N THR A 788 -2.34 38.06 -0.14
CA THR A 788 -3.69 37.51 -0.05
C THR A 788 -4.73 38.51 -0.56
N ALA A 789 -4.71 39.75 -0.03
CA ALA A 789 -5.65 40.79 -0.47
C ALA A 789 -5.51 41.10 -1.96
N SER A 790 -4.29 41.24 -2.45
CA SER A 790 -3.99 41.56 -3.84
C SER A 790 -4.45 40.46 -4.81
N LEU A 791 -4.16 39.21 -4.49
CA LEU A 791 -4.59 38.05 -5.29
C LEU A 791 -6.12 37.92 -5.33
N VAL A 792 -6.78 38.06 -4.18
CA VAL A 792 -8.23 37.96 -4.10
C VAL A 792 -8.89 39.08 -4.94
N THR A 793 -8.40 40.31 -4.84
CA THR A 793 -8.88 41.44 -5.64
C THR A 793 -8.73 41.14 -7.11
N LEU A 794 -7.55 40.66 -7.56
CA LEU A 794 -7.28 40.32 -8.97
C LEU A 794 -8.26 39.25 -9.49
N TYR A 795 -8.42 38.14 -8.74
CA TYR A 795 -9.35 37.09 -9.13
C TYR A 795 -10.80 37.57 -9.19
N LYS A 796 -11.21 38.46 -8.29
CA LYS A 796 -12.57 39.05 -8.30
C LYS A 796 -12.77 39.94 -9.47
N GLU A 797 -11.83 40.82 -9.85
CA GLU A 797 -11.88 41.67 -11.03
C GLU A 797 -12.04 40.84 -12.30
N VAL A 798 -11.27 39.75 -12.45
CA VAL A 798 -11.38 38.85 -13.60
C VAL A 798 -12.73 38.13 -13.63
N LEU A 799 -13.24 37.63 -12.51
CA LEU A 799 -14.53 36.93 -12.44
C LEU A 799 -15.69 37.88 -12.81
N ARG A 800 -15.64 39.13 -12.35
CA ARG A 800 -16.65 40.15 -12.69
C ARG A 800 -16.57 40.64 -14.16
N GLY A 801 -15.44 40.43 -14.80
CA GLY A 801 -15.17 40.97 -16.15
C GLY A 801 -14.63 42.38 -16.14
N ASP A 802 -14.25 42.89 -14.97
CA ASP A 802 -13.67 44.23 -14.82
C ASP A 802 -12.22 44.30 -15.32
N ARG A 803 -11.60 43.10 -15.48
CA ARG A 803 -10.22 42.95 -15.94
C ARG A 803 -10.08 41.75 -16.86
N GLU A 804 -9.48 41.96 -18.03
CA GLU A 804 -9.02 40.90 -18.92
C GLU A 804 -7.57 40.55 -18.64
N VAL A 805 -7.25 39.25 -18.68
CA VAL A 805 -5.90 38.74 -18.42
C VAL A 805 -5.55 37.76 -19.54
N ALA A 806 -4.48 38.04 -20.28
CA ALA A 806 -4.01 37.21 -21.38
C ALA A 806 -3.12 36.07 -20.91
N GLU A 807 -2.44 36.22 -19.77
CA GLU A 807 -1.48 35.25 -19.24
C GLU A 807 -1.73 34.98 -17.76
N ASN A 808 -1.34 33.77 -17.29
CA ASN A 808 -1.33 33.46 -15.87
C ASN A 808 -0.20 34.24 -15.15
N LEU A 809 -0.22 34.22 -13.82
CA LEU A 809 0.83 34.83 -13.01
C LEU A 809 2.19 34.26 -13.37
N PRO A 810 3.27 35.09 -13.35
CA PRO A 810 4.62 34.63 -13.66
C PRO A 810 5.09 33.55 -12.69
N HIS A 811 5.96 32.65 -13.15
CA HIS A 811 6.52 31.54 -12.38
C HIS A 811 5.48 30.59 -11.74
N THR A 812 4.31 30.42 -12.39
CA THR A 812 3.25 29.52 -11.93
C THR A 812 3.09 28.30 -12.83
N THR A 813 2.33 27.31 -12.36
CA THR A 813 1.95 26.11 -13.11
C THR A 813 0.45 26.04 -13.25
N ARG A 814 -0.03 25.34 -14.27
CA ARG A 814 -1.45 24.97 -14.39
C ARG A 814 -1.78 23.60 -13.79
N GLY A 815 -0.86 23.02 -13.02
CA GLY A 815 -1.04 21.71 -12.40
C GLY A 815 -1.34 20.62 -13.43
N HIS A 816 -2.32 19.76 -13.13
CA HIS A 816 -2.75 18.67 -13.99
C HIS A 816 -3.92 19.06 -14.92
N TYR A 817 -4.54 20.24 -14.79
CA TYR A 817 -5.70 20.65 -15.58
C TYR A 817 -5.52 20.49 -17.09
N PHE A 818 -4.29 20.60 -17.62
CA PHE A 818 -3.99 20.45 -19.06
C PHE A 818 -3.01 19.33 -19.38
N ARG A 819 -2.36 18.76 -18.37
CA ARG A 819 -1.35 17.72 -18.57
C ARG A 819 -1.90 16.33 -18.24
N GLY A 820 -2.79 16.25 -17.25
CA GLY A 820 -3.26 15.00 -16.71
C GLY A 820 -2.20 14.23 -15.92
N VAL A 821 -2.57 13.03 -15.48
CA VAL A 821 -1.69 12.07 -14.83
C VAL A 821 -1.76 10.72 -15.56
N LEU A 822 -0.62 10.03 -15.58
CA LEU A 822 -0.53 8.67 -16.10
C LEU A 822 -0.92 7.67 -15.01
#